data_fd96af75bb8754811721daf73d08e4f9
#
_entry.id   fd96af75bb8754811721daf73d08e4f9
#
_cell.length_a   1.000
_cell.length_b   1.000
_cell.length_c   1.000
_cell.angle_alpha   90.00
_cell.angle_beta   90.00
_cell.angle_gamma   90.00
#
_symmetry.space_group_name_H-M   'P 1'
#
loop_
_entity.id
_entity.type
_entity.pdbx_description
1 polymer ?
#
loop_
_entity_poly.entity_id
_entity_poly.type
_entity_poly.pdbx_seq_one_letter_code
_entity_poly.pdbx_strand_id
1 'polypeptide(L)'
;MGGIRLFRARWNSFVVKGLGPRGFCSHSVGAKPPGVGSPLLAPIALAGWIAGVAGAALPPVPVPAENPITESKRVLGKILFFEEQISTSNVVSCATCHVAASGGADPRPAAHPGLDGILGNGDDIQGSPGVVKADTFNSFQLDALFALRPQVTNRAANSNINAVYAPDLFWDGRARTTFVDPQTGQVAIASDGALESQCVNPPVSSVEMSHSSMDWTGIEQRLQRVRALDLSTNIPADVQAVLNTTRSYRELFRQAYGDEAITSKRIAFALGTYQRTLISDQTPWDAFQAGNQNALTPNQRQGLQAFLSVGPGGTNCTACHVPPMFTDNTFRNLGLRPIAEDNGRQAVTGANGDRGKFKVPGLRNAGLKRTFMHNGQFNQVAQVMGFYGGVRNNNPNPDNRDPVLNTVNLPPQQGGQVQDFISNGLLDPRVRDQTFPFDRPAIFASPARAANQATVVQGTGVAGSTGTPRIVVQSAPMMGNRDFKVGLDGAKPGATARLGVSTVAPVNGRITPQSFFGEMTVGSSGVTSGVATQFWPLLAGKVSSGEVLFAQWFVDDAAAVGGQALSSVIRLPIFCGSAGCPSVCSMADFNGDGLVDDTDFVLFADAYDALNVPVANVLGDLNADSLVDDADFAAFSIAYDTLICM
;
A
#
# COMPACT_ATOMS: atom_id res chain seq x y z
N MET A 1 31.49 -27.67 34.61
CA MET A 1 31.05 -28.27 35.88
C MET A 1 29.89 -27.46 36.41
N GLY A 2 28.77 -28.12 36.69
CA GLY A 2 27.53 -27.60 37.28
C GLY A 2 26.56 -26.92 36.30
N GLY A 3 25.43 -27.43 35.97
CA GLY A 3 24.50 -28.37 36.57
C GLY A 3 23.10 -27.74 36.42
N ILE A 4 22.39 -28.04 35.31
CA ILE A 4 21.03 -27.51 35.02
C ILE A 4 20.05 -28.41 35.74
N ARG A 5 19.18 -27.87 36.60
CA ARG A 5 18.03 -28.55 37.16
C ARG A 5 16.74 -28.16 36.46
N LEU A 6 16.08 -29.14 35.86
CA LEU A 6 14.74 -29.12 35.34
C LEU A 6 13.70 -29.13 36.47
N PHE A 7 12.72 -28.22 36.43
CA PHE A 7 11.48 -28.35 37.23
C PHE A 7 10.34 -28.75 36.31
N ARG A 8 9.83 -29.97 36.52
CA ARG A 8 8.52 -30.42 35.99
C ARG A 8 7.44 -30.05 37.00
N ALA A 9 6.41 -29.34 36.59
CA ALA A 9 5.16 -29.21 37.34
C ALA A 9 4.11 -30.11 36.69
N ARG A 10 3.51 -30.97 37.48
CA ARG A 10 2.39 -31.87 37.17
C ARG A 10 1.08 -31.09 37.26
N TRP A 11 0.20 -31.28 36.30
CA TRP A 11 -1.20 -30.90 36.40
C TRP A 11 -2.05 -32.09 36.79
N ASN A 12 -2.82 -31.94 37.86
CA ASN A 12 -3.81 -32.91 38.33
C ASN A 12 -5.16 -32.62 37.67
N SER A 13 -5.76 -33.68 37.16
CA SER A 13 -7.13 -33.76 36.63
C SER A 13 -8.13 -33.67 37.75
N PHE A 14 -9.16 -32.87 37.60
CA PHE A 14 -10.41 -32.96 38.33
C PHE A 14 -11.54 -33.44 37.44
N VAL A 15 -12.08 -34.63 37.79
CA VAL A 15 -13.29 -35.20 37.22
C VAL A 15 -14.43 -34.83 38.15
N VAL A 16 -15.51 -34.28 37.60
CA VAL A 16 -16.81 -34.20 38.31
C VAL A 16 -17.87 -34.91 37.47
N LYS A 17 -18.44 -35.91 38.13
CA LYS A 17 -19.53 -36.77 37.63
C LYS A 17 -20.88 -36.08 37.67
N GLY A 18 -21.66 -36.46 36.70
CA GLY A 18 -22.97 -36.21 36.28
C GLY A 18 -24.12 -36.28 37.29
N LEU A 19 -25.23 -35.83 36.81
CA LEU A 19 -26.59 -36.27 37.20
C LEU A 19 -27.54 -36.11 36.00
N GLY A 20 -28.19 -37.19 35.65
CA GLY A 20 -29.12 -37.34 34.54
C GLY A 20 -30.60 -37.15 34.97
N PRO A 21 -31.58 -37.64 34.22
CA PRO A 21 -32.70 -36.83 33.71
C PRO A 21 -34.04 -37.20 34.36
N ARG A 22 -35.04 -36.31 34.21
CA ARG A 22 -36.53 -36.60 34.35
C ARG A 22 -37.22 -35.67 33.34
N GLY A 23 -37.98 -36.06 32.36
CA GLY A 23 -39.05 -37.00 32.15
C GLY A 23 -40.42 -36.47 32.62
N PHE A 24 -41.34 -36.11 31.68
CA PHE A 24 -42.78 -36.32 31.75
C PHE A 24 -43.46 -35.66 30.53
N CYS A 25 -43.97 -36.50 29.64
CA CYS A 25 -45.39 -36.88 29.33
C CYS A 25 -46.28 -35.82 28.65
N SER A 26 -46.49 -36.04 27.40
CA SER A 26 -47.70 -36.21 26.58
C SER A 26 -49.08 -35.74 27.09
N HIS A 27 -49.79 -35.04 26.19
CA HIS A 27 -51.19 -35.37 25.89
C HIS A 27 -51.59 -34.95 24.46
N SER A 28 -52.09 -35.89 23.71
CA SER A 28 -52.75 -35.81 22.41
C SER A 28 -54.22 -35.51 22.55
N VAL A 29 -54.81 -34.67 21.70
CA VAL A 29 -56.22 -34.79 21.34
C VAL A 29 -56.36 -34.47 19.85
N GLY A 30 -56.87 -35.43 19.09
CA GLY A 30 -57.17 -35.30 17.68
C GLY A 30 -58.60 -34.84 17.45
N ALA A 31 -58.85 -34.29 16.30
CA ALA A 31 -60.16 -34.27 15.63
C ALA A 31 -59.96 -34.14 14.12
N LYS A 32 -60.64 -35.02 13.38
CA LYS A 32 -60.72 -35.11 11.91
C LYS A 32 -62.06 -34.53 11.42
N PRO A 33 -62.22 -34.33 10.09
CA PRO A 33 -62.87 -33.20 9.44
C PRO A 33 -64.32 -33.44 9.01
N PRO A 34 -64.91 -32.50 8.28
CA PRO A 34 -65.51 -32.89 7.04
C PRO A 34 -65.46 -31.91 5.84
N GLY A 35 -65.38 -32.45 4.67
CA GLY A 35 -66.32 -32.23 3.54
C GLY A 35 -65.85 -31.23 2.45
N VAL A 36 -65.30 -31.76 1.39
CA VAL A 36 -65.49 -31.58 -0.06
C VAL A 36 -66.34 -30.40 -0.55
N GLY A 37 -65.77 -29.63 -1.44
CA GLY A 37 -66.42 -28.69 -2.31
C GLY A 37 -65.41 -28.01 -3.28
N SER A 38 -65.27 -28.56 -4.47
CA SER A 38 -64.63 -27.82 -5.58
C SER A 38 -65.62 -26.80 -6.15
N PRO A 39 -65.18 -25.62 -6.47
CA PRO A 39 -65.35 -25.16 -7.85
C PRO A 39 -64.29 -24.21 -8.42
N LEU A 40 -64.19 -24.29 -9.71
CA LEU A 40 -63.86 -23.20 -10.67
C LEU A 40 -62.48 -22.58 -10.66
N LEU A 41 -61.75 -23.01 -11.69
CA LEU A 41 -60.55 -22.36 -12.23
C LEU A 41 -60.82 -20.92 -12.65
N ALA A 42 -60.23 -19.96 -11.93
CA ALA A 42 -59.98 -18.61 -12.42
C ALA A 42 -58.47 -18.49 -12.71
N PRO A 43 -58.04 -17.75 -13.76
CA PRO A 43 -56.63 -17.59 -14.06
C PRO A 43 -55.94 -16.80 -12.98
N ILE A 44 -55.10 -17.44 -12.19
CA ILE A 44 -54.17 -16.78 -11.27
C ILE A 44 -53.12 -16.12 -12.13
N ALA A 45 -53.23 -14.79 -12.27
CA ALA A 45 -52.14 -13.96 -12.71
C ALA A 45 -50.96 -14.24 -11.78
N LEU A 46 -49.87 -14.73 -12.36
CA LEU A 46 -48.57 -14.94 -11.71
C LEU A 46 -47.99 -13.54 -11.40
N ALA A 47 -48.54 -12.86 -10.40
CA ALA A 47 -47.84 -11.78 -9.72
C ALA A 47 -46.74 -12.45 -8.90
N GLY A 48 -45.55 -12.56 -9.52
CA GLY A 48 -44.36 -13.05 -8.86
C GLY A 48 -44.15 -12.26 -7.55
N TRP A 49 -44.24 -12.93 -6.45
CA TRP A 49 -43.71 -12.44 -5.18
C TRP A 49 -42.21 -12.28 -5.34
N ILE A 50 -41.75 -11.09 -5.78
CA ILE A 50 -40.45 -10.59 -5.36
C ILE A 50 -40.69 -10.26 -3.88
N ALA A 51 -40.47 -11.22 -2.99
CA ALA A 51 -40.24 -10.94 -1.61
C ALA A 51 -39.09 -9.94 -1.61
N GLY A 52 -39.41 -8.66 -1.38
CA GLY A 52 -38.42 -7.61 -1.29
C GLY A 52 -37.41 -8.07 -0.25
N VAL A 53 -36.19 -8.37 -0.69
CA VAL A 53 -35.05 -8.18 0.17
C VAL A 53 -35.13 -6.70 0.50
N ALA A 54 -35.72 -6.38 1.66
CA ALA A 54 -35.79 -5.03 2.18
C ALA A 54 -34.39 -4.47 2.03
N GLY A 55 -34.22 -3.39 1.27
CA GLY A 55 -32.93 -2.87 0.88
C GLY A 55 -32.11 -2.62 2.12
N ALA A 56 -31.21 -3.55 2.44
CA ALA A 56 -30.34 -3.40 3.58
C ALA A 56 -29.33 -2.33 3.21
N ALA A 57 -29.51 -1.13 3.80
CA ALA A 57 -28.43 -0.14 3.86
C ALA A 57 -27.16 -0.82 4.38
N LEU A 58 -26.00 -0.28 4.08
CA LEU A 58 -24.77 -0.77 4.71
C LEU A 58 -24.94 -0.74 6.24
N PRO A 59 -24.41 -1.73 6.97
CA PRO A 59 -24.45 -1.73 8.43
C PRO A 59 -23.75 -0.47 8.97
N PRO A 60 -24.02 -0.07 10.22
CA PRO A 60 -23.25 0.99 10.86
C PRO A 60 -21.74 0.69 10.78
N VAL A 61 -20.95 1.74 10.55
CA VAL A 61 -19.48 1.60 10.48
C VAL A 61 -18.95 1.09 11.82
N PRO A 62 -18.23 -0.04 11.86
CA PRO A 62 -17.59 -0.51 13.08
C PRO A 62 -16.53 0.48 13.57
N VAL A 63 -16.65 0.92 14.82
CA VAL A 63 -15.72 1.86 15.45
C VAL A 63 -15.30 1.30 16.79
N PRO A 64 -14.04 0.85 16.95
CA PRO A 64 -13.56 0.36 18.24
C PRO A 64 -13.57 1.48 19.29
N ALA A 65 -13.92 1.14 20.52
CA ALA A 65 -13.99 2.10 21.62
C ALA A 65 -12.62 2.76 21.90
N GLU A 66 -11.54 2.03 21.66
CA GLU A 66 -10.17 2.48 21.86
C GLU A 66 -9.73 3.50 20.78
N ASN A 67 -10.38 3.53 19.62
CA ASN A 67 -10.10 4.47 18.54
C ASN A 67 -11.38 5.17 18.03
N PRO A 68 -12.06 5.99 18.85
CA PRO A 68 -13.21 6.75 18.40
C PRO A 68 -12.85 7.73 17.28
N ILE A 69 -13.75 7.94 16.33
CA ILE A 69 -13.55 8.87 15.21
C ILE A 69 -13.59 10.31 15.74
N THR A 70 -12.55 11.08 15.46
CA THR A 70 -12.52 12.53 15.61
C THR A 70 -12.06 13.18 14.32
N GLU A 71 -12.44 14.43 14.07
CA GLU A 71 -12.07 15.12 12.83
C GLU A 71 -10.56 15.31 12.72
N SER A 72 -9.87 15.67 13.81
CA SER A 72 -8.42 15.81 13.82
C SER A 72 -7.69 14.50 13.49
N LYS A 73 -8.13 13.35 14.01
CA LYS A 73 -7.58 12.04 13.63
C LYS A 73 -7.91 11.68 12.19
N ARG A 74 -9.11 12.01 11.71
CA ARG A 74 -9.51 11.76 10.31
C ARG A 74 -8.60 12.53 9.34
N VAL A 75 -8.39 13.83 9.59
CA VAL A 75 -7.54 14.66 8.73
C VAL A 75 -6.07 14.22 8.82
N LEU A 76 -5.54 13.97 10.03
CA LEU A 76 -4.20 13.41 10.20
C LEU A 76 -4.05 12.08 9.45
N GLY A 77 -5.05 11.19 9.54
CA GLY A 77 -5.05 9.92 8.83
C GLY A 77 -5.07 10.09 7.31
N LYS A 78 -5.83 11.08 6.80
CA LYS A 78 -5.83 11.43 5.38
C LYS A 78 -4.46 11.98 4.95
N ILE A 79 -3.83 12.85 5.74
CA ILE A 79 -2.47 13.34 5.49
C ILE A 79 -1.49 12.16 5.41
N LEU A 80 -1.44 11.30 6.43
CA LEU A 80 -0.54 10.13 6.49
C LEU A 80 -0.77 9.14 5.34
N PHE A 81 -2.02 8.96 4.90
CA PHE A 81 -2.35 8.05 3.81
C PHE A 81 -1.76 8.50 2.47
N PHE A 82 -1.61 9.81 2.27
CA PHE A 82 -1.03 10.42 1.07
C PHE A 82 0.44 10.82 1.23
N GLU A 83 1.05 10.66 2.41
CA GLU A 83 2.42 11.08 2.68
C GLU A 83 3.44 10.13 2.03
N GLU A 84 4.11 10.60 0.99
CA GLU A 84 5.12 9.82 0.27
C GLU A 84 6.47 9.80 1.01
N GLN A 85 6.76 10.82 1.82
CA GLN A 85 8.02 10.94 2.56
C GLN A 85 8.12 9.94 3.74
N ILE A 86 7.05 9.24 4.07
CA ILE A 86 7.08 8.11 5.01
C ILE A 86 7.89 6.92 4.44
N SER A 87 7.97 6.78 3.12
CA SER A 87 8.78 5.74 2.47
C SER A 87 10.25 6.14 2.34
N THR A 88 11.15 5.16 2.29
CA THR A 88 12.60 5.41 2.15
C THR A 88 12.99 5.94 0.79
N SER A 89 12.12 5.82 -0.20
CA SER A 89 12.27 6.43 -1.53
C SER A 89 11.68 7.84 -1.61
N ASN A 90 10.92 8.29 -0.61
CA ASN A 90 10.14 9.53 -0.61
C ASN A 90 9.11 9.65 -1.75
N VAL A 91 8.71 8.55 -2.39
CA VAL A 91 7.76 8.57 -3.52
C VAL A 91 6.70 7.47 -3.47
N VAL A 92 6.57 6.78 -2.34
CA VAL A 92 5.56 5.73 -2.13
C VAL A 92 4.76 6.06 -0.87
N SER A 93 3.45 6.10 -1.01
CA SER A 93 2.48 6.24 0.09
C SER A 93 1.41 5.15 0.00
N CYS A 94 0.51 5.04 0.98
CA CYS A 94 -0.66 4.15 0.87
C CYS A 94 -1.47 4.46 -0.39
N ALA A 95 -1.63 5.76 -0.71
CA ALA A 95 -2.35 6.25 -1.88
C ALA A 95 -1.67 5.93 -3.22
N THR A 96 -0.42 5.49 -3.22
CA THR A 96 0.29 5.07 -4.43
C THR A 96 -0.30 3.76 -4.98
N CYS A 97 -0.69 2.83 -4.08
CA CYS A 97 -1.28 1.54 -4.43
C CYS A 97 -2.80 1.48 -4.23
N HIS A 98 -3.39 2.42 -3.45
CA HIS A 98 -4.82 2.46 -3.17
C HIS A 98 -5.46 3.72 -3.75
N VAL A 99 -5.83 3.67 -5.03
CA VAL A 99 -6.41 4.80 -5.77
C VAL A 99 -7.91 4.62 -5.92
N ALA A 100 -8.71 5.58 -5.44
CA ALA A 100 -10.17 5.52 -5.50
C ALA A 100 -10.68 5.31 -6.93
N ALA A 101 -10.22 6.10 -7.91
CA ALA A 101 -10.59 5.96 -9.33
C ALA A 101 -10.21 4.59 -9.94
N SER A 102 -9.45 3.77 -9.23
CA SER A 102 -9.15 2.37 -9.57
C SER A 102 -9.83 1.38 -8.61
N GLY A 103 -10.98 1.79 -8.04
CA GLY A 103 -11.73 0.96 -7.09
C GLY A 103 -10.99 0.68 -5.78
N GLY A 104 -10.08 1.56 -5.36
CA GLY A 104 -9.27 1.41 -4.15
C GLY A 104 -8.09 0.44 -4.30
N ALA A 105 -7.71 0.09 -5.53
CA ALA A 105 -6.58 -0.79 -5.86
C ALA A 105 -5.51 -0.04 -6.68
N ASP A 106 -4.38 -0.70 -6.97
CA ASP A 106 -3.27 -0.09 -7.72
C ASP A 106 -3.62 0.07 -9.22
N PRO A 107 -3.52 1.28 -9.78
CA PRO A 107 -3.67 1.53 -11.21
C PRO A 107 -2.44 1.11 -12.04
N ARG A 108 -1.32 0.75 -11.42
CA ARG A 108 0.00 0.53 -12.02
C ARG A 108 0.46 -0.92 -11.84
N PRO A 109 -0.33 -1.94 -12.22
CA PRO A 109 0.10 -3.33 -12.05
C PRO A 109 1.44 -3.57 -12.74
N ALA A 110 2.32 -4.30 -12.07
CA ALA A 110 3.62 -4.71 -12.59
C ALA A 110 3.79 -6.22 -12.41
N ALA A 111 4.54 -6.83 -13.33
CA ALA A 111 4.75 -8.26 -13.28
C ALA A 111 5.76 -8.65 -12.19
N HIS A 112 5.37 -9.61 -11.36
CA HIS A 112 6.23 -10.38 -10.46
C HIS A 112 6.41 -11.78 -11.08
N PRO A 113 7.65 -12.30 -11.22
CA PRO A 113 7.94 -13.50 -11.99
C PRO A 113 7.53 -14.83 -11.30
N GLY A 114 6.58 -14.80 -10.37
CA GLY A 114 6.10 -16.01 -9.70
C GLY A 114 7.18 -16.75 -8.90
N LEU A 115 6.98 -18.07 -8.75
CA LEU A 115 7.92 -18.93 -8.02
C LEU A 115 9.14 -19.34 -8.82
N ASP A 116 9.03 -19.45 -10.14
CA ASP A 116 10.14 -19.88 -10.97
C ASP A 116 11.14 -18.76 -11.30
N GLY A 117 10.81 -17.51 -10.97
CA GLY A 117 11.65 -16.35 -11.19
C GLY A 117 11.75 -15.91 -12.67
N ILE A 118 10.88 -16.42 -13.55
CA ILE A 118 10.93 -16.19 -15.01
C ILE A 118 9.70 -15.38 -15.43
N LEU A 119 9.91 -14.17 -15.95
CA LEU A 119 8.82 -13.33 -16.48
C LEU A 119 8.30 -13.84 -17.82
N GLY A 120 7.01 -13.65 -18.07
CA GLY A 120 6.35 -13.93 -19.34
C GLY A 120 5.71 -15.29 -19.44
N ASN A 121 5.48 -15.97 -18.33
CA ASN A 121 4.86 -17.28 -18.27
C ASN A 121 3.58 -17.32 -17.41
N GLY A 122 3.05 -18.54 -17.17
CA GLY A 122 1.72 -18.71 -16.58
C GLY A 122 1.61 -18.47 -15.08
N ASP A 123 2.72 -18.39 -14.31
CA ASP A 123 2.72 -18.12 -12.87
C ASP A 123 3.03 -16.67 -12.52
N ASP A 124 3.22 -15.80 -13.52
CA ASP A 124 3.37 -14.36 -13.33
C ASP A 124 2.20 -13.77 -12.53
N ILE A 125 2.55 -12.90 -11.60
CA ILE A 125 1.59 -12.17 -10.75
C ILE A 125 1.58 -10.70 -11.18
N GLN A 126 0.41 -10.08 -11.21
CA GLN A 126 0.28 -8.63 -11.42
C GLN A 126 0.14 -7.94 -10.06
N GLY A 127 1.28 -7.62 -9.47
CA GLY A 127 1.41 -6.97 -8.17
C GLY A 127 1.56 -5.46 -8.26
N SER A 128 1.89 -4.83 -7.12
CA SER A 128 2.15 -3.40 -7.00
C SER A 128 3.65 -3.12 -6.94
N PRO A 129 4.19 -2.20 -7.75
CA PRO A 129 5.58 -1.78 -7.62
C PRO A 129 5.78 -0.92 -6.37
N GLY A 130 6.77 -1.29 -5.56
CA GLY A 130 7.17 -0.60 -4.35
C GLY A 130 8.52 0.09 -4.47
N VAL A 131 9.48 -0.28 -3.60
CA VAL A 131 10.82 0.34 -3.55
C VAL A 131 11.90 -0.54 -4.16
N VAL A 132 12.98 0.08 -4.63
CA VAL A 132 14.21 -0.62 -4.99
C VAL A 132 14.82 -1.18 -3.71
N LYS A 133 15.23 -2.45 -3.74
CA LYS A 133 15.85 -3.10 -2.59
C LYS A 133 17.06 -2.32 -2.10
N ALA A 134 17.12 -2.11 -0.80
CA ALA A 134 18.23 -1.45 -0.14
C ALA A 134 18.53 -2.14 1.21
N ASP A 135 19.77 -2.02 1.67
CA ASP A 135 20.21 -2.56 2.97
C ASP A 135 19.78 -1.68 4.15
N THR A 136 20.28 -2.00 5.33
CA THR A 136 19.99 -1.29 6.59
C THR A 136 20.47 0.16 6.59
N PHE A 137 21.42 0.51 5.73
CA PHE A 137 21.94 1.87 5.53
C PHE A 137 21.28 2.57 4.34
N ASN A 138 20.18 2.02 3.84
CA ASN A 138 19.48 2.51 2.66
C ASN A 138 20.35 2.54 1.37
N SER A 139 21.45 1.79 1.30
CA SER A 139 22.25 1.61 0.07
C SER A 139 21.60 0.57 -0.83
N PHE A 140 21.56 0.84 -2.13
CA PHE A 140 20.94 -0.05 -3.11
C PHE A 140 21.61 -1.42 -3.16
N GLN A 141 20.80 -2.46 -3.31
CA GLN A 141 21.25 -3.84 -3.46
C GLN A 141 20.52 -4.55 -4.58
N LEU A 142 21.19 -5.45 -5.28
CA LEU A 142 20.54 -6.29 -6.26
C LEU A 142 19.51 -7.20 -5.58
N ASP A 143 18.32 -7.21 -6.15
CA ASP A 143 17.33 -8.23 -5.87
C ASP A 143 17.48 -9.39 -6.88
N ALA A 144 17.26 -10.63 -6.42
CA ALA A 144 17.39 -11.81 -7.27
C ALA A 144 16.35 -11.82 -8.42
N LEU A 145 15.17 -11.25 -8.18
CA LEU A 145 14.07 -11.23 -9.16
C LEU A 145 14.00 -9.91 -9.94
N PHE A 146 14.31 -8.79 -9.28
CA PHE A 146 14.10 -7.45 -9.83
C PHE A 146 15.37 -6.71 -10.17
N ALA A 147 16.57 -7.27 -9.88
CA ALA A 147 17.84 -6.58 -10.00
C ALA A 147 17.80 -5.23 -9.24
N LEU A 148 18.24 -4.13 -9.84
CA LEU A 148 18.15 -2.79 -9.24
C LEU A 148 16.94 -2.02 -9.82
N ARG A 149 15.75 -2.59 -9.63
CA ARG A 149 14.45 -2.01 -10.01
C ARG A 149 13.49 -2.08 -8.82
N PRO A 150 12.40 -1.29 -8.82
CA PRO A 150 11.36 -1.43 -7.81
C PRO A 150 10.88 -2.88 -7.71
N GLN A 151 10.88 -3.40 -6.48
CA GLN A 151 10.33 -4.72 -6.20
C GLN A 151 8.82 -4.70 -6.42
N VAL A 152 8.24 -5.85 -6.75
CA VAL A 152 6.80 -5.98 -6.99
C VAL A 152 6.21 -6.93 -5.97
N THR A 153 5.06 -6.59 -5.40
CA THR A 153 4.38 -7.46 -4.44
C THR A 153 3.92 -8.77 -5.09
N ASN A 154 3.93 -9.85 -4.34
CA ASN A 154 3.52 -11.19 -4.80
C ASN A 154 2.01 -11.40 -4.80
N ARG A 155 1.21 -10.37 -4.61
CA ARG A 155 -0.25 -10.36 -4.73
C ARG A 155 -0.73 -8.99 -5.17
N ALA A 156 -1.86 -8.96 -5.90
CA ALA A 156 -2.52 -7.73 -6.29
C ALA A 156 -3.05 -6.94 -5.08
N ALA A 157 -3.04 -5.61 -5.16
CA ALA A 157 -3.60 -4.76 -4.10
C ALA A 157 -5.12 -4.98 -3.97
N ASN A 158 -5.58 -5.21 -2.73
CA ASN A 158 -7.00 -5.23 -2.40
C ASN A 158 -7.57 -3.81 -2.36
N SER A 159 -8.90 -3.69 -2.56
CA SER A 159 -9.59 -2.44 -2.32
C SER A 159 -9.57 -2.07 -0.83
N ASN A 160 -9.23 -0.82 -0.54
CA ASN A 160 -9.37 -0.22 0.79
C ASN A 160 -10.77 0.40 1.03
N ILE A 161 -11.60 0.51 -0.02
CA ILE A 161 -12.96 1.06 0.06
C ILE A 161 -13.87 0.02 0.73
N ASN A 162 -14.64 0.45 1.72
CA ASN A 162 -15.48 -0.41 2.55
C ASN A 162 -14.70 -1.50 3.33
N ALA A 163 -13.37 -1.39 3.41
CA ALA A 163 -12.53 -2.38 4.10
C ALA A 163 -12.87 -2.51 5.60
N VAL A 164 -13.43 -1.46 6.19
CA VAL A 164 -13.85 -1.42 7.61
C VAL A 164 -14.83 -2.54 7.99
N TYR A 165 -15.63 -3.04 7.04
CA TYR A 165 -16.61 -4.10 7.30
C TYR A 165 -16.01 -5.51 7.29
N ALA A 166 -14.72 -5.65 7.00
CA ALA A 166 -14.06 -6.93 6.99
C ALA A 166 -13.39 -7.23 8.33
N PRO A 167 -13.67 -8.38 8.96
CA PRO A 167 -13.05 -8.74 10.23
C PRO A 167 -11.55 -9.06 10.11
N ASP A 168 -11.11 -9.53 8.96
CA ASP A 168 -9.71 -9.79 8.62
C ASP A 168 -9.38 -9.15 7.28
N LEU A 169 -8.20 -8.52 7.13
CA LEU A 169 -7.72 -7.88 5.91
C LEU A 169 -6.51 -8.60 5.33
N PHE A 170 -6.06 -8.17 4.14
CA PHE A 170 -5.24 -8.90 3.17
C PHE A 170 -5.97 -10.11 2.59
N TRP A 171 -5.42 -10.66 1.48
CA TRP A 171 -5.98 -11.83 0.82
C TRP A 171 -5.98 -13.10 1.67
N ASP A 172 -5.02 -13.22 2.59
CA ASP A 172 -4.87 -14.34 3.53
C ASP A 172 -5.49 -14.08 4.91
N GLY A 173 -5.94 -12.85 5.17
CA GLY A 173 -6.53 -12.48 6.46
C GLY A 173 -5.53 -12.35 7.60
N ARG A 174 -4.25 -12.04 7.29
CA ARG A 174 -3.21 -11.91 8.35
C ARG A 174 -3.38 -10.66 9.20
N ALA A 175 -4.01 -9.59 8.69
CA ALA A 175 -4.40 -8.44 9.49
C ALA A 175 -5.74 -8.71 10.17
N ARG A 176 -5.67 -9.06 11.45
CA ARG A 176 -6.79 -9.55 12.27
C ARG A 176 -7.61 -8.41 12.86
N THR A 177 -8.83 -8.75 13.29
CA THR A 177 -9.73 -7.87 14.06
C THR A 177 -9.10 -7.36 15.36
N THR A 178 -8.21 -8.14 15.99
CA THR A 178 -7.42 -7.69 17.14
C THR A 178 -6.18 -6.97 16.66
N PHE A 179 -6.00 -5.71 17.04
CA PHE A 179 -4.81 -4.95 16.75
C PHE A 179 -3.81 -5.03 17.90
N VAL A 180 -2.61 -5.49 17.59
CA VAL A 180 -1.45 -5.51 18.48
C VAL A 180 -0.49 -4.42 18.03
N ASP A 181 -0.16 -3.51 18.94
CA ASP A 181 0.81 -2.44 18.67
C ASP A 181 2.21 -3.04 18.44
N PRO A 182 2.83 -2.84 17.27
CA PRO A 182 4.11 -3.48 16.95
C PRO A 182 5.30 -2.94 17.75
N GLN A 183 5.21 -1.74 18.34
CA GLN A 183 6.28 -1.20 19.18
C GLN A 183 6.26 -1.77 20.59
N THR A 184 5.08 -2.03 21.14
CA THR A 184 4.94 -2.47 22.53
C THR A 184 4.58 -3.95 22.68
N GLY A 185 4.08 -4.59 21.61
CA GLY A 185 3.54 -5.95 21.67
C GLY A 185 2.22 -6.08 22.43
N GLN A 186 1.60 -4.97 22.83
CA GLN A 186 0.36 -4.97 23.61
C GLN A 186 -0.87 -4.94 22.69
N VAL A 187 -1.95 -5.59 23.11
CA VAL A 187 -3.25 -5.45 22.45
C VAL A 187 -3.76 -4.02 22.64
N ALA A 188 -3.83 -3.28 21.56
CA ALA A 188 -4.31 -1.89 21.54
C ALA A 188 -5.79 -1.77 21.15
N ILE A 189 -6.33 -2.74 20.39
CA ILE A 189 -7.77 -2.89 20.08
C ILE A 189 -8.10 -4.37 20.16
N ALA A 190 -9.12 -4.73 20.93
CA ALA A 190 -9.50 -6.13 21.12
C ALA A 190 -10.33 -6.68 19.94
N SER A 191 -11.18 -5.85 19.32
CA SER A 191 -12.01 -6.20 18.15
C SER A 191 -12.24 -4.99 17.24
N ASP A 192 -12.56 -5.23 15.96
CA ASP A 192 -12.79 -4.20 14.93
C ASP A 192 -11.56 -3.35 14.59
N GLY A 193 -10.36 -3.85 14.92
CA GLY A 193 -9.06 -3.24 14.65
C GLY A 193 -8.35 -3.77 13.39
N ALA A 194 -9.05 -4.40 12.45
CA ALA A 194 -8.43 -4.97 11.25
C ALA A 194 -7.76 -3.91 10.35
N LEU A 195 -8.32 -2.69 10.28
CA LEU A 195 -7.70 -1.58 9.56
C LEU A 195 -6.36 -1.20 10.18
N GLU A 196 -6.32 -1.02 11.50
CA GLU A 196 -5.09 -0.71 12.23
C GLU A 196 -4.05 -1.82 12.08
N SER A 197 -4.49 -3.09 12.17
CA SER A 197 -3.62 -4.25 11.96
C SER A 197 -3.03 -4.29 10.55
N GLN A 198 -3.76 -3.82 9.54
CA GLN A 198 -3.25 -3.73 8.16
C GLN A 198 -2.28 -2.56 8.00
N CYS A 199 -2.60 -1.39 8.55
CA CYS A 199 -1.85 -0.15 8.34
C CYS A 199 -0.40 -0.21 8.85
N VAL A 200 -0.09 -1.08 9.79
CA VAL A 200 1.26 -1.18 10.37
C VAL A 200 2.24 -2.04 9.57
N ASN A 201 1.81 -2.71 8.51
CA ASN A 201 2.69 -3.58 7.74
C ASN A 201 3.44 -2.86 6.60
N PRO A 202 2.76 -2.08 5.69
CA PRO A 202 3.40 -1.49 4.52
C PRO A 202 4.54 -0.52 4.85
N PRO A 203 4.45 0.38 5.87
CA PRO A 203 5.50 1.35 6.14
C PRO A 203 6.86 0.75 6.47
N VAL A 204 6.90 -0.45 7.06
CA VAL A 204 8.15 -1.17 7.41
C VAL A 204 8.49 -2.30 6.43
N SER A 205 7.69 -2.48 5.38
CA SER A 205 7.92 -3.51 4.36
C SER A 205 9.06 -3.12 3.42
N SER A 206 10.09 -3.96 3.36
CA SER A 206 11.25 -3.77 2.46
C SER A 206 10.93 -3.98 0.96
N VAL A 207 9.73 -4.46 0.64
CA VAL A 207 9.22 -4.57 -0.73
C VAL A 207 8.38 -3.36 -1.10
N GLU A 208 7.53 -2.89 -0.16
CA GLU A 208 6.51 -1.89 -0.47
C GLU A 208 7.00 -0.46 -0.27
N MET A 209 7.58 -0.13 0.91
CA MET A 209 7.83 1.27 1.28
C MET A 209 9.21 1.55 1.87
N SER A 210 9.96 0.55 2.34
CA SER A 210 11.16 0.77 3.16
C SER A 210 12.37 -0.03 2.72
N HIS A 211 13.53 0.32 3.26
CA HIS A 211 14.75 -0.48 3.17
C HIS A 211 14.73 -1.64 4.18
N SER A 212 15.70 -2.54 4.11
CA SER A 212 15.85 -3.65 5.05
C SER A 212 16.00 -3.14 6.49
N SER A 213 15.35 -3.83 7.44
CA SER A 213 15.41 -3.52 8.87
C SER A 213 14.80 -2.18 9.29
N MET A 214 14.01 -1.52 8.43
CA MET A 214 13.21 -0.38 8.87
C MET A 214 12.25 -0.80 9.97
N ASP A 215 12.24 -0.07 11.04
CA ASP A 215 11.33 -0.25 12.17
C ASP A 215 10.44 0.99 12.40
N TRP A 216 9.61 0.92 13.41
CA TRP A 216 8.71 2.02 13.73
C TRP A 216 9.42 3.24 14.31
N THR A 217 10.57 3.07 14.97
CA THR A 217 11.42 4.18 15.41
C THR A 217 11.95 4.97 14.21
N GLY A 218 12.41 4.27 13.17
CA GLY A 218 12.83 4.91 11.93
C GLY A 218 11.69 5.66 11.21
N ILE A 219 10.48 5.09 11.19
CA ILE A 219 9.30 5.77 10.62
C ILE A 219 8.94 7.03 11.42
N GLU A 220 8.97 6.96 12.74
CA GLU A 220 8.74 8.08 13.64
C GLU A 220 9.74 9.22 13.39
N GLN A 221 11.03 8.90 13.36
CA GLN A 221 12.10 9.85 13.05
C GLN A 221 11.95 10.50 11.66
N ARG A 222 11.50 9.74 10.66
CA ARG A 222 11.21 10.28 9.32
C ARG A 222 10.09 11.33 9.38
N LEU A 223 8.97 11.03 10.03
CA LEU A 223 7.85 11.96 10.16
C LEU A 223 8.22 13.22 10.94
N GLN A 224 9.11 13.13 11.92
CA GLN A 224 9.60 14.31 12.67
C GLN A 224 10.39 15.29 11.80
N ARG A 225 11.05 14.81 10.73
CA ARG A 225 11.96 15.59 9.89
C ARG A 225 11.33 16.17 8.63
N VAL A 226 10.11 15.76 8.28
CA VAL A 226 9.48 16.16 7.02
C VAL A 226 8.27 17.03 7.27
N ARG A 227 7.99 17.93 6.32
CA ARG A 227 6.76 18.73 6.33
C ARG A 227 5.63 17.95 5.66
N ALA A 228 4.48 17.93 6.30
CA ALA A 228 3.32 17.15 5.88
C ALA A 228 2.90 17.49 4.44
N LEU A 229 2.80 16.46 3.60
CA LEU A 229 2.39 16.50 2.19
C LEU A 229 3.20 17.50 1.34
N ASP A 230 4.49 17.68 1.64
CA ASP A 230 5.31 18.66 0.93
C ASP A 230 5.53 18.28 -0.55
N LEU A 231 5.52 16.99 -0.88
CA LEU A 231 5.56 16.51 -2.27
C LEU A 231 4.21 16.59 -3.00
N SER A 232 3.11 16.82 -2.30
CA SER A 232 1.77 16.80 -2.86
C SER A 232 1.32 18.18 -3.37
N THR A 233 0.47 18.18 -4.41
CA THR A 233 -0.21 19.38 -4.94
C THR A 233 -1.72 19.14 -5.01
N ASN A 234 -2.51 20.18 -5.33
CA ASN A 234 -3.98 20.09 -5.41
C ASN A 234 -4.59 19.47 -4.14
N ILE A 235 -4.14 19.97 -2.99
CA ILE A 235 -4.51 19.42 -1.68
C ILE A 235 -5.99 19.70 -1.41
N PRO A 236 -6.79 18.71 -0.99
CA PRO A 236 -8.20 18.88 -0.63
C PRO A 236 -8.42 19.94 0.46
N ALA A 237 -9.58 20.62 0.40
CA ALA A 237 -9.85 21.78 1.24
C ALA A 237 -9.80 21.48 2.75
N ASP A 238 -10.27 20.32 3.18
CA ASP A 238 -10.23 19.89 4.58
C ASP A 238 -8.79 19.70 5.10
N VAL A 239 -7.92 19.14 4.30
CA VAL A 239 -6.50 18.98 4.58
C VAL A 239 -5.78 20.33 4.49
N GLN A 240 -6.05 21.11 3.43
CA GLN A 240 -5.42 22.43 3.24
C GLN A 240 -5.70 23.38 4.40
N ALA A 241 -6.91 23.34 4.97
CA ALA A 241 -7.26 24.17 6.14
C ALA A 241 -6.34 23.88 7.33
N VAL A 242 -5.99 22.61 7.57
CA VAL A 242 -5.06 22.21 8.64
C VAL A 242 -3.62 22.57 8.28
N LEU A 243 -3.19 22.29 7.04
CA LEU A 243 -1.81 22.59 6.60
C LEU A 243 -1.49 24.08 6.51
N ASN A 244 -2.49 24.95 6.45
CA ASN A 244 -2.31 26.41 6.58
C ASN A 244 -1.97 26.84 8.01
N THR A 245 -2.22 26.00 9.00
CA THR A 245 -1.89 26.29 10.41
C THR A 245 -0.58 25.64 10.83
N THR A 246 -0.32 24.41 10.36
CA THR A 246 0.92 23.69 10.64
C THR A 246 1.20 22.62 9.60
N ARG A 247 2.47 22.37 9.33
CA ARG A 247 2.95 21.23 8.57
C ARG A 247 3.87 20.30 9.38
N SER A 248 4.08 20.62 10.66
CA SER A 248 4.81 19.75 11.58
C SER A 248 3.95 18.54 11.96
N TYR A 249 4.49 17.35 11.79
CA TYR A 249 3.81 16.13 12.25
C TYR A 249 3.64 16.10 13.76
N ARG A 250 4.60 16.60 14.54
CA ARG A 250 4.48 16.69 16.00
C ARG A 250 3.24 17.49 16.38
N GLU A 251 3.05 18.67 15.79
CA GLU A 251 1.89 19.50 16.03
C GLU A 251 0.58 18.84 15.55
N LEU A 252 0.58 18.18 14.39
CA LEU A 252 -0.58 17.44 13.90
C LEU A 252 -0.97 16.29 14.86
N PHE A 253 0.01 15.59 15.43
CA PHE A 253 -0.23 14.58 16.46
C PHE A 253 -0.74 15.20 17.76
N ARG A 254 -0.22 16.35 18.18
CA ARG A 254 -0.73 17.09 19.33
C ARG A 254 -2.20 17.48 19.16
N GLN A 255 -2.59 17.94 17.98
CA GLN A 255 -3.99 18.27 17.67
C GLN A 255 -4.90 17.03 17.67
N ALA A 256 -4.39 15.87 17.30
CA ALA A 256 -5.16 14.64 17.22
C ALA A 256 -5.23 13.86 18.53
N TYR A 257 -4.18 13.94 19.39
CA TYR A 257 -4.01 13.09 20.56
C TYR A 257 -3.72 13.84 21.86
N GLY A 258 -3.50 15.14 21.82
CA GLY A 258 -3.24 15.99 22.99
C GLY A 258 -1.77 16.17 23.35
N ASP A 259 -0.86 15.41 22.76
CA ASP A 259 0.59 15.55 22.88
C ASP A 259 1.29 15.18 21.57
N GLU A 260 2.58 15.48 21.43
CA GLU A 260 3.36 15.40 20.19
C GLU A 260 3.93 14.02 19.87
N ALA A 261 3.69 13.01 20.71
CA ALA A 261 4.28 11.70 20.51
C ALA A 261 3.77 11.03 19.23
N ILE A 262 4.67 10.71 18.34
CA ILE A 262 4.43 9.94 17.12
C ILE A 262 4.73 8.48 17.45
N THR A 263 3.76 7.57 17.33
CA THR A 263 3.93 6.14 17.61
C THR A 263 3.22 5.30 16.57
N SER A 264 3.65 4.04 16.40
CA SER A 264 2.99 3.07 15.50
C SER A 264 1.49 2.98 15.75
N LYS A 265 1.09 2.91 17.03
CA LYS A 265 -0.31 2.86 17.45
C LYS A 265 -1.09 4.09 16.98
N ARG A 266 -0.56 5.30 17.21
CA ARG A 266 -1.23 6.55 16.83
C ARG A 266 -1.31 6.74 15.32
N ILE A 267 -0.26 6.34 14.58
CA ILE A 267 -0.26 6.33 13.12
C ILE A 267 -1.34 5.36 12.61
N ALA A 268 -1.40 4.14 13.13
CA ALA A 268 -2.42 3.17 12.78
C ALA A 268 -3.84 3.67 13.11
N PHE A 269 -4.02 4.29 14.27
CA PHE A 269 -5.30 4.86 14.70
C PHE A 269 -5.77 5.98 13.76
N ALA A 270 -4.89 6.89 13.36
CA ALA A 270 -5.21 7.95 12.41
C ALA A 270 -5.56 7.38 11.02
N LEU A 271 -4.73 6.48 10.49
CA LEU A 271 -4.96 5.83 9.20
C LEU A 271 -6.26 5.00 9.21
N GLY A 272 -6.53 4.25 10.28
CA GLY A 272 -7.78 3.50 10.46
C GLY A 272 -8.98 4.44 10.52
N THR A 273 -8.87 5.57 11.24
CA THR A 273 -9.94 6.58 11.33
C THR A 273 -10.27 7.17 9.95
N TYR A 274 -9.26 7.53 9.14
CA TYR A 274 -9.50 7.99 7.77
C TYR A 274 -10.17 6.91 6.91
N GLN A 275 -9.63 5.70 6.90
CA GLN A 275 -10.18 4.62 6.07
C GLN A 275 -11.62 4.23 6.46
N ARG A 276 -12.03 4.42 7.73
CA ARG A 276 -13.43 4.28 8.16
C ARG A 276 -14.39 5.25 7.49
N THR A 277 -13.89 6.33 6.90
CA THR A 277 -14.72 7.28 6.13
C THR A 277 -14.85 6.91 4.66
N LEU A 278 -14.06 5.97 4.15
CA LEU A 278 -14.08 5.56 2.75
C LEU A 278 -15.23 4.59 2.45
N ILE A 279 -16.45 5.08 2.61
CA ILE A 279 -17.69 4.28 2.49
C ILE A 279 -18.34 4.55 1.14
N SER A 280 -18.39 3.51 0.31
CA SER A 280 -19.14 3.49 -0.95
C SER A 280 -20.54 2.95 -0.71
N ASP A 281 -21.49 3.86 -0.58
CA ASP A 281 -22.92 3.62 -0.27
C ASP A 281 -23.88 4.39 -1.18
N GLN A 282 -23.38 4.97 -2.29
CA GLN A 282 -24.17 5.74 -3.25
C GLN A 282 -24.08 5.18 -4.68
N THR A 283 -24.14 3.85 -4.80
CA THR A 283 -24.18 3.19 -6.10
C THR A 283 -25.59 3.28 -6.71
N PRO A 284 -25.75 3.07 -8.03
CA PRO A 284 -27.07 2.91 -8.65
C PRO A 284 -27.90 1.80 -7.97
N TRP A 285 -27.28 0.73 -7.51
CA TRP A 285 -27.96 -0.32 -6.75
C TRP A 285 -28.50 0.19 -5.42
N ASP A 286 -27.76 1.01 -4.67
CA ASP A 286 -28.25 1.62 -3.41
C ASP A 286 -29.47 2.51 -3.68
N ALA A 287 -29.43 3.35 -4.71
CA ALA A 287 -30.56 4.18 -5.13
C ALA A 287 -31.77 3.34 -5.56
N PHE A 288 -31.53 2.22 -6.27
CA PHE A 288 -32.58 1.28 -6.66
C PHE A 288 -33.23 0.64 -5.43
N GLN A 289 -32.44 0.22 -4.44
CA GLN A 289 -32.94 -0.33 -3.17
C GLN A 289 -33.71 0.71 -2.34
N ALA A 290 -33.33 2.00 -2.43
CA ALA A 290 -34.04 3.10 -1.81
C ALA A 290 -35.35 3.49 -2.54
N GLY A 291 -35.73 2.74 -3.60
CA GLY A 291 -37.01 2.90 -4.31
C GLY A 291 -36.93 3.61 -5.65
N ASN A 292 -35.75 4.09 -6.09
CA ASN A 292 -35.60 4.66 -7.42
C ASN A 292 -35.50 3.56 -8.49
N GLN A 293 -36.65 3.14 -9.03
CA GLN A 293 -36.71 2.07 -10.04
C GLN A 293 -35.94 2.37 -11.34
N ASN A 294 -35.58 3.63 -11.60
CA ASN A 294 -34.84 4.04 -12.79
C ASN A 294 -33.32 4.10 -12.57
N ALA A 295 -32.84 3.87 -11.35
CA ALA A 295 -31.41 3.93 -11.03
C ALA A 295 -30.58 2.81 -11.71
N LEU A 296 -31.20 1.65 -11.97
CA LEU A 296 -30.61 0.57 -12.75
C LEU A 296 -31.22 0.49 -14.13
N THR A 297 -30.40 0.34 -15.16
CA THR A 297 -30.88 0.06 -16.51
C THR A 297 -31.61 -1.28 -16.60
N PRO A 298 -32.45 -1.54 -17.63
CA PRO A 298 -33.07 -2.86 -17.81
C PRO A 298 -32.05 -4.01 -17.82
N ASN A 299 -30.90 -3.81 -18.47
CA ASN A 299 -29.83 -4.82 -18.52
C ASN A 299 -29.21 -5.07 -17.13
N GLN A 300 -28.97 -4.04 -16.35
CA GLN A 300 -28.45 -4.15 -14.97
C GLN A 300 -29.45 -4.81 -14.03
N ARG A 301 -30.77 -4.57 -14.21
CA ARG A 301 -31.81 -5.27 -13.44
C ARG A 301 -31.86 -6.77 -13.76
N GLN A 302 -31.70 -7.14 -15.03
CA GLN A 302 -31.56 -8.54 -15.41
C GLN A 302 -30.28 -9.15 -14.84
N GLY A 303 -29.17 -8.38 -14.84
CA GLY A 303 -27.91 -8.78 -14.21
C GLY A 303 -28.04 -8.99 -12.71
N LEU A 304 -28.73 -8.09 -12.00
CA LEU A 304 -29.04 -8.24 -10.58
C LEU A 304 -29.90 -9.49 -10.32
N GLN A 305 -30.95 -9.68 -11.13
CA GLN A 305 -31.82 -10.86 -11.00
C GLN A 305 -31.00 -12.17 -11.22
N ALA A 306 -30.15 -12.19 -12.23
CA ALA A 306 -29.28 -13.32 -12.48
C ALA A 306 -28.31 -13.52 -11.31
N PHE A 307 -27.66 -12.46 -10.82
CA PHE A 307 -26.74 -12.48 -9.69
C PHE A 307 -27.37 -13.04 -8.41
N LEU A 308 -28.63 -12.69 -8.13
CA LEU A 308 -29.38 -13.14 -6.96
C LEU A 308 -29.98 -14.55 -7.12
N SER A 309 -29.92 -15.14 -8.32
CA SER A 309 -30.53 -16.46 -8.58
C SER A 309 -29.73 -17.57 -7.90
N VAL A 310 -30.43 -18.40 -7.12
CA VAL A 310 -29.86 -19.53 -6.37
C VAL A 310 -30.51 -20.84 -6.76
N GLY A 311 -29.88 -21.97 -6.40
CA GLY A 311 -30.41 -23.32 -6.64
C GLY A 311 -30.06 -23.90 -8.02
N PRO A 312 -30.68 -25.00 -8.43
CA PRO A 312 -30.40 -25.67 -9.72
C PRO A 312 -30.64 -24.70 -10.89
N GLY A 313 -29.62 -24.47 -11.70
CA GLY A 313 -29.67 -23.53 -12.83
C GLY A 313 -29.44 -22.06 -12.52
N GLY A 314 -29.37 -21.68 -11.25
CA GLY A 314 -29.01 -20.31 -10.82
C GLY A 314 -27.52 -20.03 -10.93
N THR A 315 -27.16 -18.73 -10.99
CA THR A 315 -25.73 -18.33 -11.03
C THR A 315 -25.01 -18.60 -9.73
N ASN A 316 -25.72 -18.63 -8.60
CA ASN A 316 -25.22 -18.83 -7.23
C ASN A 316 -24.10 -17.87 -6.80
N CYS A 317 -24.02 -16.65 -7.38
CA CYS A 317 -23.03 -15.63 -7.02
C CYS A 317 -23.14 -15.25 -5.54
N THR A 318 -24.36 -15.21 -4.99
CA THR A 318 -24.64 -14.89 -3.58
C THR A 318 -24.18 -15.94 -2.58
N ALA A 319 -23.75 -17.11 -3.02
CA ALA A 319 -23.12 -18.10 -2.14
C ALA A 319 -21.78 -17.60 -1.52
N CYS A 320 -21.18 -16.56 -2.12
CA CYS A 320 -19.96 -15.92 -1.66
C CYS A 320 -20.12 -14.40 -1.58
N HIS A 321 -20.80 -13.79 -2.56
CA HIS A 321 -20.92 -12.34 -2.68
C HIS A 321 -22.28 -11.83 -2.18
N VAL A 322 -22.44 -11.82 -0.85
CA VAL A 322 -23.71 -11.48 -0.17
C VAL A 322 -23.93 -9.97 -0.13
N PRO A 323 -25.09 -9.45 -0.64
CA PRO A 323 -25.47 -8.06 -0.40
C PRO A 323 -25.64 -7.74 1.10
N PRO A 324 -25.47 -6.49 1.54
CA PRO A 324 -25.20 -5.27 0.77
C PRO A 324 -23.73 -5.04 0.46
N MET A 325 -22.80 -5.79 1.06
CA MET A 325 -21.36 -5.67 0.86
C MET A 325 -20.87 -6.42 -0.38
N PHE A 326 -21.67 -7.34 -0.91
CA PHE A 326 -21.30 -8.26 -1.99
C PHE A 326 -20.04 -9.07 -1.67
N THR A 327 -19.95 -9.50 -0.41
CA THR A 327 -18.98 -10.45 0.14
C THR A 327 -19.55 -11.07 1.41
N ASP A 328 -19.19 -12.31 1.70
CA ASP A 328 -19.42 -12.99 2.97
C ASP A 328 -18.20 -12.86 3.91
N ASN A 329 -17.13 -12.18 3.47
CA ASN A 329 -15.85 -12.05 4.16
C ASN A 329 -15.17 -13.38 4.49
N THR A 330 -15.62 -14.51 3.94
CA THR A 330 -14.98 -15.82 4.12
C THR A 330 -13.78 -15.99 3.20
N PHE A 331 -13.13 -17.15 3.30
CA PHE A 331 -11.96 -17.50 2.50
C PHE A 331 -12.26 -18.74 1.66
N ARG A 332 -12.00 -18.66 0.35
CA ARG A 332 -12.32 -19.71 -0.62
C ARG A 332 -11.12 -20.03 -1.50
N ASN A 333 -10.97 -21.31 -1.85
CA ASN A 333 -10.06 -21.72 -2.91
C ASN A 333 -10.83 -21.88 -4.22
N LEU A 334 -10.54 -21.06 -5.21
CA LEU A 334 -11.19 -21.09 -6.51
C LEU A 334 -10.57 -22.12 -7.47
N GLY A 335 -9.48 -22.79 -7.09
CA GLY A 335 -8.71 -23.63 -7.99
C GLY A 335 -8.08 -22.84 -9.15
N LEU A 336 -7.82 -21.56 -8.93
CA LEU A 336 -7.32 -20.62 -9.94
C LEU A 336 -5.89 -20.97 -10.36
N ARG A 337 -5.05 -21.30 -9.38
CA ARG A 337 -3.64 -21.65 -9.53
C ARG A 337 -3.29 -22.84 -8.63
N PRO A 338 -2.19 -23.55 -8.90
CA PRO A 338 -1.65 -24.56 -7.99
C PRO A 338 -1.38 -23.98 -6.58
N ILE A 339 -1.78 -24.70 -5.53
CA ILE A 339 -1.57 -24.26 -4.14
C ILE A 339 -0.08 -24.06 -3.82
N ALA A 340 0.80 -24.81 -4.48
CA ALA A 340 2.25 -24.68 -4.28
C ALA A 340 2.78 -23.28 -4.61
N GLU A 341 2.08 -22.48 -5.43
CA GLU A 341 2.47 -21.11 -5.77
C GLU A 341 2.13 -20.12 -4.64
N ASP A 342 1.01 -20.35 -3.94
CA ASP A 342 0.59 -19.53 -2.81
C ASP A 342 -0.35 -20.32 -1.87
N ASN A 343 0.12 -20.62 -0.67
CA ASN A 343 -0.66 -21.33 0.33
C ASN A 343 -1.87 -20.56 0.88
N GLY A 344 -1.99 -19.27 0.57
CA GLY A 344 -3.09 -18.41 1.00
C GLY A 344 -3.25 -18.38 2.52
N ARG A 345 -4.49 -18.57 3.00
CA ARG A 345 -4.84 -18.50 4.42
C ARG A 345 -4.10 -19.53 5.28
N GLN A 346 -3.69 -20.67 4.74
CA GLN A 346 -2.90 -21.65 5.51
C GLN A 346 -1.62 -21.05 6.08
N ALA A 347 -0.98 -20.12 5.37
CA ALA A 347 0.23 -19.45 5.87
C ALA A 347 -0.03 -18.68 7.19
N VAL A 348 -1.29 -18.32 7.46
CA VAL A 348 -1.72 -17.58 8.65
C VAL A 348 -2.26 -18.49 9.74
N THR A 349 -3.01 -19.54 9.37
CA THR A 349 -3.71 -20.40 10.33
C THR A 349 -2.99 -21.69 10.66
N GLY A 350 -2.08 -22.14 9.79
CA GLY A 350 -1.47 -23.48 9.86
C GLY A 350 -2.42 -24.64 9.52
N ALA A 351 -3.71 -24.34 9.35
CA ALA A 351 -4.73 -25.38 9.15
C ALA A 351 -4.70 -25.92 7.73
N ASN A 352 -4.62 -27.26 7.57
CA ASN A 352 -4.55 -27.90 6.28
C ASN A 352 -5.78 -27.63 5.38
N GLY A 353 -6.97 -27.46 5.99
CA GLY A 353 -8.18 -27.12 5.27
C GLY A 353 -8.21 -25.70 4.70
N ASP A 354 -7.24 -24.84 5.06
CA ASP A 354 -7.14 -23.47 4.58
C ASP A 354 -6.12 -23.28 3.42
N ARG A 355 -5.56 -24.38 2.91
CA ARG A 355 -4.63 -24.35 1.78
C ARG A 355 -5.27 -23.70 0.54
N GLY A 356 -4.56 -22.72 -0.04
CA GLY A 356 -4.95 -22.05 -1.28
C GLY A 356 -6.24 -21.24 -1.16
N LYS A 357 -6.74 -20.97 0.06
CA LYS A 357 -7.91 -20.12 0.28
C LYS A 357 -7.51 -18.66 0.37
N PHE A 358 -8.29 -17.82 -0.30
CA PHE A 358 -8.15 -16.38 -0.30
C PHE A 358 -9.49 -15.71 0.05
N LYS A 359 -9.41 -14.51 0.62
CA LYS A 359 -10.57 -13.72 1.02
C LYS A 359 -11.50 -13.46 -0.15
N VAL A 360 -12.81 -13.63 0.06
CA VAL A 360 -13.83 -13.20 -0.89
C VAL A 360 -13.91 -11.67 -0.86
N PRO A 361 -13.54 -10.97 -1.95
CA PRO A 361 -13.57 -9.51 -1.97
C PRO A 361 -14.99 -8.98 -2.17
N GLY A 362 -15.25 -7.75 -1.66
CA GLY A 362 -16.46 -7.02 -2.04
C GLY A 362 -16.45 -6.63 -3.52
N LEU A 363 -17.64 -6.53 -4.14
CA LEU A 363 -17.77 -6.22 -5.55
C LEU A 363 -18.10 -4.75 -5.83
N ARG A 364 -18.34 -3.93 -4.81
CA ARG A 364 -18.58 -2.48 -5.00
C ARG A 364 -17.36 -1.85 -5.66
N ASN A 365 -17.60 -1.05 -6.70
CA ASN A 365 -16.57 -0.39 -7.52
C ASN A 365 -15.60 -1.34 -8.27
N ALA A 366 -15.93 -2.63 -8.38
CA ALA A 366 -15.08 -3.59 -9.09
C ALA A 366 -14.87 -3.22 -10.57
N GLY A 367 -15.84 -2.53 -11.20
CA GLY A 367 -15.71 -2.04 -12.58
C GLY A 367 -14.58 -1.04 -12.82
N LEU A 368 -14.05 -0.41 -11.76
CA LEU A 368 -12.91 0.52 -11.84
C LEU A 368 -11.55 -0.17 -11.73
N LYS A 369 -11.51 -1.42 -11.28
CA LYS A 369 -10.25 -2.13 -11.03
C LYS A 369 -9.57 -2.56 -12.32
N ARG A 370 -8.24 -2.63 -12.26
CA ARG A 370 -7.37 -3.07 -13.35
C ARG A 370 -6.75 -4.45 -13.12
N THR A 371 -6.95 -5.02 -11.93
CA THR A 371 -6.48 -6.36 -11.58
C THR A 371 -7.53 -7.08 -10.76
N PHE A 372 -7.73 -8.35 -11.06
CA PHE A 372 -8.69 -9.21 -10.38
C PHE A 372 -8.00 -10.50 -9.92
N MET A 373 -8.57 -11.14 -8.91
CA MET A 373 -8.03 -12.26 -8.16
C MET A 373 -6.81 -11.85 -7.31
N HIS A 374 -6.36 -12.74 -6.43
CA HIS A 374 -5.24 -12.45 -5.53
C HIS A 374 -3.90 -12.23 -6.26
N ASN A 375 -3.72 -12.86 -7.40
CA ASN A 375 -2.53 -12.76 -8.25
C ASN A 375 -2.67 -11.76 -9.40
N GLY A 376 -3.82 -11.09 -9.53
CA GLY A 376 -4.04 -10.08 -10.58
C GLY A 376 -4.11 -10.59 -12.01
N GLN A 377 -4.28 -11.91 -12.25
CA GLN A 377 -4.19 -12.51 -13.58
C GLN A 377 -5.26 -12.04 -14.57
N PHE A 378 -6.38 -11.48 -14.11
CA PHE A 378 -7.37 -10.87 -14.97
C PHE A 378 -7.33 -9.35 -14.84
N ASN A 379 -7.56 -8.66 -15.96
CA ASN A 379 -7.54 -7.19 -16.02
C ASN A 379 -8.90 -6.58 -16.39
N GLN A 380 -9.92 -7.41 -16.60
CA GLN A 380 -11.29 -7.00 -16.94
C GLN A 380 -12.32 -7.90 -16.25
N VAL A 381 -13.46 -7.32 -15.87
CA VAL A 381 -14.58 -8.09 -15.29
C VAL A 381 -15.08 -9.16 -16.27
N ALA A 382 -15.02 -8.91 -17.60
CA ALA A 382 -15.38 -9.89 -18.62
C ALA A 382 -14.59 -11.19 -18.50
N GLN A 383 -13.29 -11.14 -18.22
CA GLN A 383 -12.44 -12.32 -18.03
C GLN A 383 -12.83 -13.09 -16.77
N VAL A 384 -13.19 -12.38 -15.69
CA VAL A 384 -13.73 -12.97 -14.47
C VAL A 384 -15.04 -13.71 -14.75
N MET A 385 -15.94 -13.08 -15.55
CA MET A 385 -17.19 -13.74 -15.96
C MET A 385 -16.92 -14.97 -16.83
N GLY A 386 -15.95 -14.90 -17.73
CA GLY A 386 -15.48 -16.07 -18.52
C GLY A 386 -14.97 -17.20 -17.65
N PHE A 387 -14.17 -16.89 -16.63
CA PHE A 387 -13.70 -17.88 -15.64
C PHE A 387 -14.89 -18.57 -14.95
N TYR A 388 -15.84 -17.79 -14.39
CA TYR A 388 -17.00 -18.36 -13.71
C TYR A 388 -17.95 -19.09 -14.66
N GLY A 389 -18.05 -18.71 -15.93
CA GLY A 389 -18.81 -19.42 -16.95
C GLY A 389 -18.27 -20.83 -17.24
N GLY A 390 -16.96 -21.02 -17.09
CA GLY A 390 -16.28 -22.30 -17.30
C GLY A 390 -15.97 -23.09 -16.03
N VAL A 391 -16.01 -22.47 -14.86
CA VAL A 391 -15.44 -23.00 -13.61
C VAL A 391 -16.02 -24.35 -13.17
N ARG A 392 -17.31 -24.58 -13.46
CA ARG A 392 -17.99 -25.82 -13.13
C ARG A 392 -17.41 -27.04 -13.86
N ASN A 393 -17.03 -26.85 -15.13
CA ASN A 393 -16.59 -27.91 -16.03
C ASN A 393 -15.08 -27.95 -16.23
N ASN A 394 -14.39 -26.88 -15.91
CA ASN A 394 -12.93 -26.76 -16.02
C ASN A 394 -12.32 -26.56 -14.64
N ASN A 395 -11.61 -27.56 -14.15
CA ASN A 395 -11.01 -27.58 -12.83
C ASN A 395 -9.55 -28.05 -12.93
N PRO A 396 -8.64 -27.18 -13.41
CA PRO A 396 -7.24 -27.54 -13.59
C PRO A 396 -6.51 -27.79 -12.26
N ASN A 397 -6.96 -27.15 -11.15
CA ASN A 397 -6.34 -27.25 -9.83
C ASN A 397 -7.38 -27.71 -8.80
N PRO A 398 -7.69 -29.02 -8.73
CA PRO A 398 -8.79 -29.54 -7.89
C PRO A 398 -8.45 -29.59 -6.40
N ASP A 399 -7.17 -29.53 -6.01
CA ASP A 399 -6.75 -29.68 -4.61
C ASP A 399 -7.39 -28.61 -3.74
N ASN A 400 -8.07 -29.03 -2.68
CA ASN A 400 -8.77 -28.19 -1.70
C ASN A 400 -9.70 -27.13 -2.32
N ARG A 401 -10.16 -27.34 -3.57
CA ARG A 401 -11.08 -26.43 -4.28
C ARG A 401 -12.43 -26.38 -3.58
N ASP A 402 -13.01 -25.19 -3.44
CA ASP A 402 -14.31 -25.02 -2.79
C ASP A 402 -15.44 -25.71 -3.60
N PRO A 403 -16.19 -26.66 -3.00
CA PRO A 403 -17.24 -27.38 -3.69
C PRO A 403 -18.41 -26.51 -4.16
N VAL A 404 -18.59 -25.31 -3.59
CA VAL A 404 -19.62 -24.35 -4.02
C VAL A 404 -19.48 -24.01 -5.51
N LEU A 405 -18.28 -24.04 -6.04
CA LEU A 405 -18.02 -23.75 -7.46
C LEU A 405 -18.69 -24.75 -8.42
N ASN A 406 -19.01 -25.95 -7.96
CA ASN A 406 -19.75 -26.93 -8.75
C ASN A 406 -21.22 -26.54 -8.94
N THR A 407 -21.73 -25.61 -8.14
CA THR A 407 -23.10 -25.10 -8.22
C THR A 407 -23.22 -23.85 -9.09
N VAL A 408 -22.12 -23.19 -9.43
CA VAL A 408 -22.11 -21.97 -10.26
C VAL A 408 -22.53 -22.34 -11.68
N ASN A 409 -23.57 -21.66 -12.20
CA ASN A 409 -24.04 -21.81 -13.56
C ASN A 409 -24.25 -20.42 -14.19
N LEU A 410 -23.28 -19.99 -15.00
CA LEU A 410 -23.29 -18.65 -15.61
C LEU A 410 -23.26 -18.77 -17.14
N PRO A 411 -24.45 -18.88 -17.80
CA PRO A 411 -24.54 -18.82 -19.26
C PRO A 411 -24.00 -17.50 -19.81
N PRO A 412 -23.43 -17.47 -21.03
CA PRO A 412 -22.77 -16.28 -21.58
C PRO A 412 -23.65 -15.02 -21.59
N GLN A 413 -24.94 -15.12 -21.92
CA GLN A 413 -25.87 -13.99 -21.92
C GLN A 413 -26.04 -13.42 -20.51
N GLN A 414 -26.24 -14.26 -19.50
CA GLN A 414 -26.33 -13.83 -18.10
C GLN A 414 -25.00 -13.29 -17.63
N GLY A 415 -23.86 -13.83 -18.09
CA GLY A 415 -22.52 -13.32 -17.80
C GLY A 415 -22.35 -11.87 -18.19
N GLY A 416 -22.81 -11.47 -19.38
CA GLY A 416 -22.78 -10.06 -19.83
C GLY A 416 -23.68 -9.13 -19.00
N GLN A 417 -24.86 -9.61 -18.59
CA GLN A 417 -25.78 -8.86 -17.73
C GLN A 417 -25.23 -8.68 -16.31
N VAL A 418 -24.69 -9.74 -15.72
CA VAL A 418 -24.04 -9.70 -14.41
C VAL A 418 -22.79 -8.80 -14.44
N GLN A 419 -22.01 -8.87 -15.51
CA GLN A 419 -20.87 -7.98 -15.74
C GLN A 419 -21.30 -6.50 -15.71
N ASP A 420 -22.36 -6.12 -16.44
CA ASP A 420 -22.86 -4.74 -16.46
C ASP A 420 -23.37 -4.31 -15.08
N PHE A 421 -24.09 -5.19 -14.38
CA PHE A 421 -24.53 -4.92 -13.01
C PHE A 421 -23.33 -4.69 -12.06
N ILE A 422 -22.33 -5.55 -12.07
CA ILE A 422 -21.14 -5.40 -11.22
C ILE A 422 -20.34 -4.15 -11.60
N SER A 423 -20.13 -3.90 -12.90
CA SER A 423 -19.26 -2.82 -13.37
C SER A 423 -19.88 -1.44 -13.22
N ASN A 424 -21.19 -1.33 -13.43
CA ASN A 424 -21.90 -0.04 -13.49
C ASN A 424 -22.97 0.10 -12.41
N GLY A 425 -23.71 -0.97 -12.10
CA GLY A 425 -24.74 -0.96 -11.06
C GLY A 425 -24.18 -0.86 -9.64
N LEU A 426 -22.94 -1.35 -9.41
CA LEU A 426 -22.24 -1.26 -8.13
C LEU A 426 -21.12 -0.19 -8.10
N LEU A 427 -21.14 0.75 -9.05
CA LEU A 427 -20.17 1.83 -9.15
C LEU A 427 -20.69 3.08 -8.44
N ASP A 428 -19.99 3.53 -7.41
CA ASP A 428 -20.26 4.79 -6.72
C ASP A 428 -19.59 5.96 -7.50
N PRO A 429 -20.35 6.94 -7.98
CA PRO A 429 -19.80 8.06 -8.74
C PRO A 429 -18.73 8.83 -7.95
N ARG A 430 -18.86 8.95 -6.64
CA ARG A 430 -17.88 9.66 -5.79
C ARG A 430 -16.50 8.99 -5.83
N VAL A 431 -16.47 7.65 -5.90
CA VAL A 431 -15.23 6.86 -6.02
C VAL A 431 -14.59 7.10 -7.37
N ARG A 432 -15.37 7.03 -8.46
CA ARG A 432 -14.88 7.27 -9.83
C ARG A 432 -14.33 8.68 -9.99
N ASP A 433 -15.09 9.67 -9.52
CA ASP A 433 -14.81 11.09 -9.73
C ASP A 433 -13.92 11.68 -8.62
N GLN A 434 -13.55 10.86 -7.63
CA GLN A 434 -12.70 11.22 -6.50
C GLN A 434 -13.22 12.46 -5.76
N THR A 435 -14.53 12.50 -5.50
CA THR A 435 -15.15 13.53 -4.66
C THR A 435 -15.25 13.04 -3.22
N PHE A 436 -15.41 13.97 -2.26
CA PHE A 436 -15.47 13.65 -0.83
C PHE A 436 -16.39 12.45 -0.53
N PRO A 437 -15.94 11.49 0.29
CA PRO A 437 -14.69 11.40 1.07
C PRO A 437 -13.49 10.79 0.30
N PHE A 438 -13.62 10.56 -1.02
CA PHE A 438 -12.59 9.93 -1.86
C PHE A 438 -11.69 10.95 -2.57
N ASP A 439 -11.85 12.25 -2.28
CA ASP A 439 -11.03 13.35 -2.78
C ASP A 439 -9.59 13.22 -2.29
N ARG A 440 -8.64 13.58 -3.15
CA ARG A 440 -7.22 13.33 -2.92
C ARG A 440 -6.31 14.44 -3.43
N PRO A 441 -5.14 14.63 -2.81
CA PRO A 441 -4.08 15.44 -3.42
C PRO A 441 -3.48 14.71 -4.63
N ALA A 442 -2.80 15.45 -5.49
CA ALA A 442 -1.91 14.89 -6.50
C ALA A 442 -0.55 14.60 -5.84
N ILE A 443 -0.24 13.34 -5.61
CA ILE A 443 1.04 12.86 -5.09
C ILE A 443 2.12 12.85 -6.19
N PHE A 444 3.41 12.74 -5.83
CA PHE A 444 4.53 12.76 -6.80
C PHE A 444 4.41 11.62 -7.83
N ALA A 445 4.02 10.44 -7.41
CA ALA A 445 3.79 9.29 -8.28
C ALA A 445 2.55 9.43 -9.21
N SER A 446 1.74 10.50 -9.05
CA SER A 446 0.54 10.70 -9.85
C SER A 446 0.84 11.14 -11.29
N PRO A 447 0.14 10.64 -12.31
CA PRO A 447 0.24 11.14 -13.69
C PRO A 447 -0.08 12.64 -13.84
N ALA A 448 -0.82 13.22 -12.90
CA ALA A 448 -1.16 14.65 -12.89
C ALA A 448 0.02 15.56 -12.48
N ARG A 449 1.14 14.98 -12.05
CA ARG A 449 2.35 15.75 -11.70
C ARG A 449 2.93 16.45 -12.93
N ALA A 450 3.42 17.67 -12.73
CA ALA A 450 4.06 18.43 -13.79
C ALA A 450 5.30 17.69 -14.34
N ALA A 451 5.33 17.46 -15.65
CA ALA A 451 6.42 16.74 -16.32
C ALA A 451 7.81 17.38 -16.12
N ASN A 452 7.86 18.69 -15.85
CA ASN A 452 9.11 19.41 -15.58
C ASN A 452 9.74 19.07 -14.22
N GLN A 453 9.01 18.42 -13.31
CA GLN A 453 9.50 17.97 -12.01
C GLN A 453 9.90 16.49 -11.99
N ALA A 454 9.66 15.76 -13.08
CA ALA A 454 10.05 14.36 -13.17
C ALA A 454 11.55 14.22 -13.48
N THR A 455 12.19 13.21 -12.88
CA THR A 455 13.52 12.76 -13.30
C THR A 455 13.42 12.09 -14.66
N VAL A 456 14.36 12.38 -15.56
CA VAL A 456 14.34 11.82 -16.92
C VAL A 456 15.72 11.27 -17.27
N VAL A 457 15.77 9.99 -17.66
CA VAL A 457 16.98 9.36 -18.19
C VAL A 457 17.16 9.73 -19.66
N GLN A 458 18.36 10.17 -20.04
CA GLN A 458 18.70 10.64 -21.38
C GLN A 458 19.95 9.93 -21.92
N GLY A 459 19.97 9.64 -23.23
CA GLY A 459 21.12 9.01 -23.89
C GLY A 459 21.26 7.52 -23.54
N THR A 460 22.27 6.90 -24.16
CA THR A 460 22.51 5.44 -24.10
C THR A 460 23.73 5.04 -23.27
N GLY A 461 24.57 5.98 -22.86
CA GLY A 461 25.83 5.71 -22.18
C GLY A 461 26.92 5.10 -23.09
N VAL A 462 27.98 4.58 -22.48
CA VAL A 462 29.11 3.88 -23.16
C VAL A 462 29.31 2.52 -22.48
N ALA A 463 29.27 1.45 -23.28
CA ALA A 463 29.45 0.11 -22.78
C ALA A 463 30.88 -0.17 -22.29
N GLY A 464 30.97 -0.88 -21.18
CA GLY A 464 32.20 -1.51 -20.67
C GLY A 464 32.21 -3.02 -20.87
N SER A 465 33.01 -3.72 -20.10
CA SER A 465 33.16 -5.19 -20.14
C SER A 465 31.90 -5.94 -19.73
N THR A 466 31.00 -5.32 -18.92
CA THR A 466 29.74 -5.89 -18.43
C THR A 466 28.52 -5.35 -19.18
N GLY A 467 28.71 -4.56 -20.24
CA GLY A 467 27.64 -3.84 -20.92
C GLY A 467 27.60 -2.37 -20.54
N THR A 468 26.48 -1.68 -20.85
CA THR A 468 26.30 -0.26 -20.52
C THR A 468 25.79 -0.13 -19.08
N PRO A 469 26.53 0.53 -18.18
CA PRO A 469 26.06 0.78 -16.81
C PRO A 469 24.76 1.60 -16.80
N ARG A 470 23.91 1.36 -15.83
CA ARG A 470 22.64 2.09 -15.66
C ARG A 470 22.72 3.03 -14.47
N ILE A 471 22.18 4.24 -14.63
CA ILE A 471 21.92 5.15 -13.52
C ILE A 471 20.51 4.90 -12.96
N VAL A 472 20.36 4.85 -11.64
CA VAL A 472 19.11 4.54 -10.97
C VAL A 472 18.78 5.63 -9.96
N VAL A 473 17.59 6.22 -10.09
CA VAL A 473 17.03 7.17 -9.11
C VAL A 473 15.56 6.82 -8.92
N GLN A 474 15.14 6.66 -7.67
CA GLN A 474 13.74 6.43 -7.34
C GLN A 474 13.12 7.62 -6.57
N SER A 475 13.93 8.45 -5.96
CA SER A 475 13.49 9.56 -5.09
C SER A 475 13.18 10.84 -5.87
N ALA A 476 12.33 11.70 -5.30
CA ALA A 476 12.02 13.01 -5.87
C ALA A 476 13.20 13.98 -5.70
N PRO A 477 13.59 14.76 -6.75
CA PRO A 477 14.65 15.76 -6.66
C PRO A 477 14.13 17.05 -6.02
N MET A 478 13.52 16.93 -4.82
CA MET A 478 12.99 18.03 -4.04
C MET A 478 14.08 18.59 -3.13
N MET A 479 14.23 19.93 -3.08
CA MET A 479 15.09 20.61 -2.11
C MET A 479 14.64 20.24 -0.68
N GLY A 480 15.59 19.91 0.18
CA GLY A 480 15.33 19.39 1.52
C GLY A 480 15.24 17.86 1.61
N ASN A 481 15.31 17.15 0.48
CA ASN A 481 15.35 15.70 0.49
C ASN A 481 16.73 15.17 0.93
N ARG A 482 16.85 14.84 2.21
CA ARG A 482 18.08 14.34 2.83
C ARG A 482 18.45 12.91 2.40
N ASP A 483 17.45 12.11 1.96
CA ASP A 483 17.63 10.71 1.58
C ASP A 483 17.83 10.54 0.06
N PHE A 484 18.02 11.63 -0.68
CA PHE A 484 18.24 11.53 -2.12
C PHE A 484 19.54 10.80 -2.42
N LYS A 485 19.45 9.84 -3.34
CA LYS A 485 20.61 9.00 -3.73
C LYS A 485 20.54 8.60 -5.19
N VAL A 486 21.70 8.32 -5.75
CA VAL A 486 21.88 7.90 -7.14
C VAL A 486 22.60 6.56 -7.17
N GLY A 487 21.95 5.55 -7.73
CA GLY A 487 22.48 4.20 -7.90
C GLY A 487 23.21 4.03 -9.23
N LEU A 488 24.21 3.15 -9.20
CA LEU A 488 24.88 2.56 -10.35
C LEU A 488 24.53 1.09 -10.42
N ASP A 489 24.18 0.58 -11.60
CA ASP A 489 23.84 -0.83 -11.81
C ASP A 489 24.51 -1.38 -13.06
N GLY A 490 24.92 -2.64 -13.04
CA GLY A 490 25.51 -3.35 -14.16
C GLY A 490 26.92 -2.88 -14.51
N ALA A 491 27.61 -2.22 -13.59
CA ALA A 491 29.00 -1.80 -13.78
C ALA A 491 29.99 -2.96 -13.56
N LYS A 492 31.25 -2.79 -13.99
CA LYS A 492 32.29 -3.77 -13.74
C LYS A 492 32.57 -3.91 -12.25
N PRO A 493 32.40 -5.11 -11.67
CA PRO A 493 32.68 -5.35 -10.25
C PRO A 493 34.14 -5.02 -9.89
N GLY A 494 34.34 -4.34 -8.76
CA GLY A 494 35.66 -3.93 -8.27
C GLY A 494 36.28 -2.73 -9.01
N ALA A 495 35.60 -2.16 -10.00
CA ALA A 495 36.09 -0.95 -10.69
C ALA A 495 35.90 0.29 -9.81
N THR A 496 36.72 1.33 -10.09
CA THR A 496 36.49 2.66 -9.54
C THR A 496 35.36 3.36 -10.30
N ALA A 497 34.42 3.96 -9.60
CA ALA A 497 33.31 4.72 -10.15
C ALA A 497 33.23 6.11 -9.53
N ARG A 498 32.77 7.10 -10.30
CA ARG A 498 32.55 8.48 -9.86
C ARG A 498 31.25 9.00 -10.45
N LEU A 499 30.43 9.64 -9.65
CA LEU A 499 29.26 10.35 -10.13
C LEU A 499 29.65 11.78 -10.50
N GLY A 500 29.60 12.10 -11.79
CA GLY A 500 29.83 13.45 -12.31
C GLY A 500 28.50 14.24 -12.34
N VAL A 501 28.58 15.53 -12.04
CA VAL A 501 27.43 16.47 -12.03
C VAL A 501 27.72 17.66 -12.89
N SER A 502 26.72 18.18 -13.58
CA SER A 502 26.80 19.35 -14.46
C SER A 502 25.48 20.12 -14.45
N THR A 503 25.52 21.44 -14.55
CA THR A 503 24.36 22.28 -14.88
C THR A 503 24.16 22.43 -16.38
N VAL A 504 25.14 22.00 -17.18
CA VAL A 504 25.09 22.06 -18.65
C VAL A 504 24.53 20.75 -19.20
N ALA A 505 23.59 20.88 -20.12
CA ALA A 505 22.94 19.72 -20.76
C ALA A 505 23.98 18.83 -21.48
N PRO A 506 23.75 17.50 -21.51
CA PRO A 506 24.67 16.55 -22.17
C PRO A 506 24.74 16.80 -23.66
N VAL A 507 25.92 16.57 -24.22
CA VAL A 507 26.18 16.55 -25.67
C VAL A 507 26.49 15.12 -26.10
N ASN A 508 25.76 14.59 -27.06
CA ASN A 508 25.90 13.20 -27.53
C ASN A 508 25.81 12.15 -26.38
N GLY A 509 24.93 12.39 -25.42
CA GLY A 509 24.71 11.47 -24.27
C GLY A 509 25.81 11.50 -23.21
N ARG A 510 26.70 12.49 -23.23
CA ARG A 510 27.76 12.67 -22.24
C ARG A 510 27.68 14.08 -21.64
N ILE A 511 27.79 14.17 -20.30
CA ILE A 511 27.99 15.45 -19.63
C ILE A 511 29.48 15.82 -19.62
N THR A 512 29.76 17.12 -19.53
CA THR A 512 31.07 17.62 -19.10
C THR A 512 30.94 17.95 -17.62
N PRO A 513 31.43 17.11 -16.70
CA PRO A 513 31.25 17.32 -15.29
C PRO A 513 31.89 18.63 -14.83
N GLN A 514 31.16 19.42 -14.05
CA GLN A 514 31.67 20.59 -13.32
C GLN A 514 32.21 20.18 -11.96
N SER A 515 31.69 19.08 -11.43
CA SER A 515 32.18 18.46 -10.19
C SER A 515 31.97 16.93 -10.26
N PHE A 516 32.72 16.24 -9.41
CA PHE A 516 32.55 14.82 -9.13
C PHE A 516 32.35 14.63 -7.64
N PHE A 517 31.51 13.68 -7.29
CA PHE A 517 31.56 13.08 -5.96
C PHE A 517 32.84 12.26 -5.80
N GLY A 518 33.17 11.93 -4.53
CA GLY A 518 34.34 11.08 -4.25
C GLY A 518 34.34 9.76 -5.02
N GLU A 519 35.51 9.19 -5.17
CA GLU A 519 35.69 7.86 -5.79
C GLU A 519 35.08 6.78 -4.89
N MET A 520 34.41 5.82 -5.50
CA MET A 520 33.90 4.64 -4.81
C MET A 520 34.23 3.36 -5.58
N THR A 521 34.36 2.28 -4.86
CA THR A 521 34.55 0.95 -5.44
C THR A 521 33.19 0.32 -5.73
N VAL A 522 32.97 -0.08 -6.98
CA VAL A 522 31.81 -0.88 -7.37
C VAL A 522 31.85 -2.21 -6.64
N GLY A 523 30.75 -2.62 -6.03
CA GLY A 523 30.67 -3.90 -5.32
C GLY A 523 31.14 -5.07 -6.18
N SER A 524 31.90 -5.98 -5.59
CA SER A 524 32.60 -7.07 -6.31
C SER A 524 31.99 -8.44 -6.10
N SER A 525 31.04 -8.60 -5.18
CA SER A 525 30.46 -9.90 -4.86
C SER A 525 29.02 -9.80 -4.33
N GLY A 526 28.29 -10.89 -4.41
CA GLY A 526 26.92 -11.03 -3.85
C GLY A 526 25.94 -9.98 -4.37
N VAL A 527 25.09 -9.51 -3.48
CA VAL A 527 24.01 -8.54 -3.79
C VAL A 527 24.51 -7.11 -4.08
N THR A 528 25.81 -6.86 -3.93
CA THR A 528 26.43 -5.58 -4.32
C THR A 528 27.24 -5.67 -5.61
N SER A 529 27.35 -6.86 -6.24
CA SER A 529 28.16 -7.05 -7.44
C SER A 529 27.67 -6.19 -8.59
N GLY A 530 28.53 -5.28 -9.07
CA GLY A 530 28.18 -4.35 -10.15
C GLY A 530 27.32 -3.16 -9.72
N VAL A 531 27.15 -2.93 -8.42
CA VAL A 531 26.33 -1.86 -7.85
C VAL A 531 27.19 -0.89 -7.04
N ALA A 532 26.83 0.40 -7.10
CA ALA A 532 27.30 1.43 -6.17
C ALA A 532 26.15 2.39 -5.85
N THR A 533 26.20 3.06 -4.70
CA THR A 533 25.20 4.04 -4.28
C THR A 533 25.90 5.31 -3.82
N GLN A 534 25.63 6.43 -4.50
CA GLN A 534 26.04 7.75 -4.06
C GLN A 534 24.88 8.43 -3.35
N PHE A 535 25.01 8.71 -2.07
CA PHE A 535 24.12 9.60 -1.35
C PHE A 535 24.39 11.04 -1.77
N TRP A 536 23.32 11.77 -1.99
CA TRP A 536 23.37 13.15 -2.48
C TRP A 536 22.23 13.96 -1.85
N PRO A 537 22.31 14.29 -0.56
CA PRO A 537 21.30 15.12 0.09
C PRO A 537 21.11 16.46 -0.66
N LEU A 538 19.86 16.77 -1.02
CA LEU A 538 19.51 17.96 -1.78
C LEU A 538 19.21 19.13 -0.84
N LEU A 539 20.20 19.62 -0.13
CA LEU A 539 20.04 20.58 0.94
C LEU A 539 19.91 22.02 0.43
N ALA A 540 19.21 22.86 1.20
CA ALA A 540 19.21 24.33 0.99
C ALA A 540 20.65 24.86 1.06
N GLY A 541 21.00 25.77 0.16
CA GLY A 541 22.37 26.27 0.04
C GLY A 541 23.33 25.41 -0.79
N LYS A 542 23.02 24.14 -1.02
CA LYS A 542 23.79 23.26 -1.93
C LYS A 542 23.14 23.14 -3.31
N VAL A 543 21.83 23.23 -3.41
CA VAL A 543 21.05 23.24 -4.64
C VAL A 543 20.07 24.41 -4.63
N SER A 544 19.63 24.85 -5.80
CA SER A 544 18.67 25.96 -5.95
C SER A 544 17.37 25.50 -6.62
N SER A 545 16.24 26.04 -6.18
CA SER A 545 14.96 25.76 -6.82
C SER A 545 14.92 26.31 -8.26
N GLY A 546 14.41 25.47 -9.17
CA GLY A 546 14.40 25.77 -10.61
C GLY A 546 15.71 25.42 -11.34
N GLU A 547 16.75 25.06 -10.60
CA GLU A 547 17.98 24.53 -11.18
C GLU A 547 17.72 23.17 -11.84
N VAL A 548 18.41 22.90 -12.95
CA VAL A 548 18.39 21.60 -13.60
C VAL A 548 19.80 21.04 -13.56
N LEU A 549 19.96 19.95 -12.82
CA LEU A 549 21.21 19.22 -12.73
C LEU A 549 21.18 18.01 -13.66
N PHE A 550 22.34 17.67 -14.19
CA PHE A 550 22.56 16.44 -14.96
C PHE A 550 23.62 15.62 -14.25
N ALA A 551 23.38 14.32 -14.07
CA ALA A 551 24.34 13.43 -13.45
C ALA A 551 24.59 12.19 -14.32
N GLN A 552 25.82 11.68 -14.30
CA GLN A 552 26.26 10.53 -15.06
C GLN A 552 27.35 9.79 -14.29
N TRP A 553 27.27 8.47 -14.28
CA TRP A 553 28.33 7.63 -13.73
C TRP A 553 29.46 7.44 -14.74
N PHE A 554 30.69 7.57 -14.25
CA PHE A 554 31.95 7.32 -14.92
C PHE A 554 32.64 6.15 -14.23
N VAL A 555 32.81 5.04 -14.93
CA VAL A 555 33.34 3.77 -14.39
C VAL A 555 34.64 3.42 -15.12
N ASP A 556 35.72 3.22 -14.41
CA ASP A 556 37.01 2.85 -15.01
C ASP A 556 36.93 1.39 -15.49
N ASP A 557 36.98 1.21 -16.83
CA ASP A 557 36.89 -0.10 -17.47
C ASP A 557 37.71 -0.09 -18.76
N ALA A 558 38.83 -0.77 -18.73
CA ALA A 558 39.75 -0.84 -19.87
C ALA A 558 39.16 -1.42 -21.18
N ALA A 559 38.04 -2.15 -21.07
CA ALA A 559 37.32 -2.67 -22.22
C ALA A 559 36.41 -1.63 -22.89
N ALA A 560 36.10 -0.54 -22.20
CA ALA A 560 35.31 0.55 -22.75
C ALA A 560 36.10 1.43 -23.70
N VAL A 561 35.40 2.07 -24.64
CA VAL A 561 36.03 3.05 -25.54
C VAL A 561 36.62 4.22 -24.73
N GLY A 562 37.91 4.44 -24.82
CA GLY A 562 38.61 5.43 -24.03
C GLY A 562 38.88 5.02 -22.59
N GLY A 563 38.76 3.72 -22.25
CA GLY A 563 39.07 3.18 -20.92
C GLY A 563 38.02 3.49 -19.85
N GLN A 564 36.84 4.02 -20.22
CA GLN A 564 35.82 4.46 -19.28
C GLN A 564 34.40 4.13 -19.78
N ALA A 565 33.68 3.31 -19.04
CA ALA A 565 32.27 3.05 -19.27
C ALA A 565 31.42 4.17 -18.65
N LEU A 566 30.33 4.53 -19.32
CA LEU A 566 29.43 5.61 -18.90
C LEU A 566 28.00 5.10 -18.79
N SER A 567 27.31 5.50 -17.74
CA SER A 567 25.84 5.32 -17.70
C SER A 567 25.15 6.28 -18.70
N SER A 568 23.84 6.08 -18.90
CA SER A 568 23.01 7.18 -19.40
C SER A 568 23.04 8.37 -18.43
N VAL A 569 22.63 9.54 -18.91
CA VAL A 569 22.55 10.77 -18.10
C VAL A 569 21.17 10.84 -17.45
N ILE A 570 21.11 11.25 -16.19
CA ILE A 570 19.85 11.61 -15.55
C ILE A 570 19.72 13.12 -15.45
N ARG A 571 18.53 13.62 -15.81
CA ARG A 571 18.13 15.02 -15.64
C ARG A 571 17.35 15.13 -14.34
N LEU A 572 17.77 16.04 -13.46
CA LEU A 572 17.23 16.29 -12.13
C LEU A 572 16.75 17.73 -12.04
N PRO A 573 15.47 18.01 -12.26
CA PRO A 573 14.91 19.36 -12.05
C PRO A 573 14.65 19.57 -10.57
N ILE A 574 15.47 20.42 -9.93
CA ILE A 574 15.33 20.71 -8.51
C ILE A 574 14.10 21.60 -8.29
N PHE A 575 13.25 21.24 -7.37
CA PHE A 575 12.04 21.99 -7.05
C PHE A 575 11.81 22.07 -5.54
N CYS A 576 11.04 23.08 -5.11
CA CYS A 576 10.57 23.16 -3.74
C CYS A 576 9.24 22.43 -3.55
N GLY A 577 9.01 21.94 -2.36
CA GLY A 577 7.75 21.34 -1.98
C GLY A 577 6.57 22.33 -1.96
N SER A 578 5.38 21.83 -1.68
CA SER A 578 4.16 22.65 -1.61
C SER A 578 4.14 23.63 -0.42
N ALA A 579 4.98 23.39 0.58
CA ALA A 579 5.21 24.30 1.71
C ALA A 579 6.23 25.41 1.41
N GLY A 580 6.74 25.49 0.17
CA GLY A 580 7.82 26.40 -0.21
C GLY A 580 9.21 25.78 -0.11
N CYS A 581 10.23 26.57 -0.43
CA CYS A 581 11.60 26.13 -0.32
C CYS A 581 12.05 26.06 1.14
N PRO A 582 12.74 25.00 1.57
CA PRO A 582 13.38 25.00 2.88
C PRO A 582 14.51 26.04 2.91
N SER A 583 14.72 26.67 4.05
CA SER A 583 15.88 27.51 4.34
C SER A 583 16.97 26.69 5.04
N VAL A 584 18.20 27.25 5.15
CA VAL A 584 19.24 26.60 5.96
C VAL A 584 18.78 26.49 7.42
N CYS A 585 18.10 27.53 7.92
CA CYS A 585 17.51 27.53 9.26
C CYS A 585 16.50 26.36 9.42
N SER A 586 15.54 26.18 8.49
CA SER A 586 14.56 25.09 8.58
C SER A 586 15.18 23.68 8.47
N MET A 587 16.44 23.60 8.11
CA MET A 587 17.19 22.33 8.11
C MET A 587 17.86 22.03 9.45
N ALA A 588 18.07 23.05 10.27
CA ALA A 588 18.55 22.95 11.65
C ALA A 588 17.39 22.83 12.67
N ASP A 589 16.16 23.08 12.27
CA ASP A 589 14.94 22.78 13.01
C ASP A 589 14.70 21.26 12.95
N PHE A 590 15.35 20.52 13.83
CA PHE A 590 15.32 19.05 13.83
C PHE A 590 14.05 18.49 14.42
N ASN A 591 13.38 19.26 15.26
CA ASN A 591 12.12 18.86 15.88
C ASN A 591 10.89 19.31 15.05
N GLY A 592 11.08 20.20 14.07
CA GLY A 592 10.02 20.65 13.13
C GLY A 592 9.01 21.60 13.77
N ASP A 593 9.36 22.32 14.86
CA ASP A 593 8.45 23.25 15.55
C ASP A 593 8.51 24.67 15.00
N GLY A 594 9.41 24.95 14.06
CA GLY A 594 9.60 26.26 13.41
C GLY A 594 10.59 27.17 14.12
N LEU A 595 11.21 26.71 15.20
CA LEU A 595 12.29 27.37 15.91
C LEU A 595 13.59 26.58 15.71
N VAL A 596 14.72 27.21 15.94
CA VAL A 596 16.01 26.53 16.15
C VAL A 596 16.47 26.90 17.54
N ASP A 597 16.28 26.02 18.50
CA ASP A 597 16.53 26.32 19.92
C ASP A 597 17.27 25.17 20.64
N ASP A 598 17.28 25.24 21.97
CA ASP A 598 17.97 24.28 22.83
C ASP A 598 17.49 22.83 22.58
N THR A 599 16.24 22.66 22.14
CA THR A 599 15.69 21.32 21.84
C THR A 599 16.32 20.71 20.59
N ASP A 600 16.54 21.54 19.56
CA ASP A 600 17.25 21.14 18.35
C ASP A 600 18.74 20.94 18.62
N PHE A 601 19.32 21.76 19.49
CA PHE A 601 20.70 21.59 19.90
C PHE A 601 20.95 20.24 20.59
N VAL A 602 20.02 19.77 21.41
CA VAL A 602 20.12 18.44 22.03
C VAL A 602 20.12 17.35 20.95
N LEU A 603 19.24 17.44 19.94
CA LEU A 603 19.20 16.48 18.84
C LEU A 603 20.46 16.53 17.96
N PHE A 604 21.02 17.74 17.78
CA PHE A 604 22.31 17.92 17.11
C PHE A 604 23.46 17.30 17.89
N ALA A 605 23.53 17.57 19.19
CA ALA A 605 24.59 17.09 20.08
C ALA A 605 24.60 15.55 20.16
N ASP A 606 23.45 14.90 20.23
CA ASP A 606 23.33 13.44 20.16
C ASP A 606 23.93 12.87 18.87
N ALA A 607 23.75 13.52 17.75
CA ALA A 607 24.34 13.15 16.47
C ALA A 607 25.85 13.43 16.42
N TYR A 608 26.29 14.56 16.99
CA TYR A 608 27.70 14.97 17.06
C TYR A 608 28.52 14.04 17.95
N ASP A 609 28.00 13.68 19.14
CA ASP A 609 28.66 12.79 20.09
C ASP A 609 28.77 11.33 19.59
N ALA A 610 27.87 10.94 18.70
CA ALA A 610 27.90 9.58 18.14
C ALA A 610 29.12 9.32 17.26
N LEU A 611 29.82 10.34 16.76
CA LEU A 611 31.04 10.30 15.92
C LEU A 611 31.08 9.17 14.85
N ASN A 612 29.98 8.49 14.68
CA ASN A 612 29.81 7.37 13.78
C ASN A 612 29.01 7.76 12.57
N VAL A 613 29.72 8.16 11.57
CA VAL A 613 29.13 8.32 10.26
C VAL A 613 29.56 7.17 9.38
N PRO A 614 28.65 6.21 9.17
CA PRO A 614 28.31 5.95 7.82
C PRO A 614 26.84 6.28 7.59
N VAL A 615 26.60 7.48 7.04
CA VAL A 615 25.86 7.57 5.79
C VAL A 615 24.46 6.96 5.81
N ALA A 616 23.53 7.68 6.15
CA ALA A 616 22.13 7.74 5.83
C ALA A 616 21.36 8.07 7.09
N ASN A 617 20.94 9.28 7.21
CA ASN A 617 20.13 9.85 8.29
C ASN A 617 20.89 10.58 9.40
N VAL A 618 21.98 11.21 9.11
CA VAL A 618 22.59 12.06 10.13
C VAL A 618 21.81 13.35 10.22
N LEU A 619 20.97 13.48 11.24
CA LEU A 619 20.25 14.72 11.53
C LEU A 619 21.21 15.91 11.59
N GLY A 620 22.43 15.71 12.10
CA GLY A 620 23.44 16.72 12.30
C GLY A 620 24.31 17.08 11.09
N ASP A 621 24.32 16.31 10.00
CA ASP A 621 25.08 16.65 8.78
C ASP A 621 24.38 17.77 8.02
N LEU A 622 24.66 19.00 8.39
CA LEU A 622 24.05 20.20 7.82
C LEU A 622 24.75 20.68 6.56
N ASN A 623 26.00 20.26 6.36
CA ASN A 623 26.78 20.63 5.20
C ASN A 623 26.82 19.54 4.10
N ALA A 624 26.27 18.35 4.36
CA ALA A 624 26.19 17.21 3.45
C ALA A 624 27.57 16.68 3.00
N ASP A 625 28.55 16.68 3.88
CA ASP A 625 29.86 16.08 3.60
C ASP A 625 29.99 14.64 4.13
N SER A 626 28.93 14.13 4.74
CA SER A 626 28.80 12.81 5.35
C SER A 626 29.54 12.67 6.69
N LEU A 627 29.90 13.77 7.33
CA LEU A 627 30.39 13.83 8.67
C LEU A 627 29.45 14.70 9.52
N VAL A 628 29.44 14.53 10.82
CA VAL A 628 28.86 15.49 11.74
C VAL A 628 30.02 16.01 12.58
N ASP A 629 30.49 17.21 12.22
CA ASP A 629 31.69 17.78 12.81
C ASP A 629 31.54 19.30 13.08
N ASP A 630 32.66 19.95 13.35
CA ASP A 630 32.71 21.40 13.66
C ASP A 630 32.14 22.29 12.55
N ALA A 631 32.14 21.79 11.28
CA ALA A 631 31.57 22.54 10.17
C ALA A 631 30.02 22.54 10.22
N ASP A 632 29.42 21.45 10.68
CA ASP A 632 27.98 21.34 10.90
C ASP A 632 27.57 22.11 12.14
N PHE A 633 28.39 22.09 13.21
CA PHE A 633 28.16 22.90 14.38
C PHE A 633 28.19 24.40 14.03
N ALA A 634 29.09 24.84 13.18
CA ALA A 634 29.11 26.20 12.69
C ALA A 634 27.83 26.55 11.90
N ALA A 635 27.37 25.65 11.05
CA ALA A 635 26.09 25.82 10.33
C ALA A 635 24.87 25.83 11.26
N PHE A 636 24.86 24.98 12.27
CA PHE A 636 23.82 24.96 13.31
C PHE A 636 23.81 26.26 14.11
N SER A 637 24.97 26.72 14.55
CA SER A 637 25.09 27.96 15.34
C SER A 637 24.56 29.20 14.59
N ILE A 638 24.79 29.28 13.27
CA ILE A 638 24.23 30.35 12.44
C ILE A 638 22.70 30.29 12.41
N ALA A 639 22.14 29.10 12.32
CA ALA A 639 20.69 28.88 12.32
C ALA A 639 20.10 29.17 13.72
N TYR A 640 20.79 28.74 14.77
CA TYR A 640 20.40 28.99 16.18
C TYR A 640 20.33 30.49 16.51
N ASP A 641 21.30 31.29 16.03
CA ASP A 641 21.28 32.74 16.20
C ASP A 641 20.09 33.42 15.47
N THR A 642 19.46 32.72 14.53
CA THR A 642 18.32 33.23 13.78
C THR A 642 16.98 32.96 14.50
N LEU A 643 16.92 31.99 15.42
CA LEU A 643 15.83 31.59 16.32
C LEU A 643 14.51 31.19 15.65
N ILE A 644 14.08 31.81 14.56
CA ILE A 644 12.81 31.53 13.88
C ILE A 644 13.06 31.20 12.42
N CYS A 645 12.67 30.02 12.00
CA CYS A 645 12.69 29.60 10.62
C CYS A 645 11.39 30.02 9.91
N MET A 646 11.39 31.18 9.25
CA MET A 646 10.27 31.67 8.43
C MET A 646 10.30 31.06 7.02
#